data_7ddc41d6cccee876e299d2dd1862cb98
#
_entry.id   7ddc41d6cccee876e299d2dd1862cb98
#
_cell.length_a   1.000
_cell.length_b   1.000
_cell.length_c   1.000
_cell.angle_alpha   90.00
_cell.angle_beta   90.00
_cell.angle_gamma   90.00
#
_symmetry.space_group_name_H-M   'P 1'
#
loop_
_entity.id
_entity.type
_entity.pdbx_description
1 polymer ?
#
loop_
_entity_poly.entity_id
_entity_poly.type
_entity_poly.pdbx_seq_one_letter_code
_entity_poly.pdbx_strand_id
1 'polypeptide(L)'
;MRVMETRRSWLPLWRGGILLLGILMICSTEDLWVTVYYGVPVWKEATTTLFGASDAKAYDTEKHNVWATHACVPTDPSPQEIPLENVTENFNMWKNDMADQMHEDIISLWDQSLKPCVKLTPLCVTLKCADLQNSTNTTYPDTTMFRNISEEMKGEIKNCSFNITTNIRDKVTWDYALFTSLDLVPINNTDNTSYRLISCNTSVITQACPKVSFEPIPIHYCAPAGFAILKCNDQEFNGTGPCKNVSTVQCTHGIRPVVSTQLLLNGSLAEKDIVIRSSNISDNTKTIIVQLKEAIVINCTRPGNNTRRSIHIGPGRAFYGTGDIIGDIRRAHCEISGGEWSDTLRKIAGKLGEQLNKTNIAFNKSSGGDPEITMFNFNCGGEFFYCDSTQLFNSTWTKDNETNGSWTGSESINNNDTIILPCRIRQIINMWQEVGKAMYAPPIRGNISCSSNITGLLLTRDGGKNNDNITENMETFRPGGGNMKDNWRSELYKYKVVEIEPLGLAPTRAKRRVVQREKRAALGALFIGFLGAAGSTMGAASVTLTVQARLLLTGIVQQQNNLLKAIEAQQHLLQLTVWGIKQLQARVLSIERYLKDQQLLGIWGCSGKLICTTAVPWNTSWSNKSVDMIWHNMTWMEWEREIDNYTDLIYKLLEASQNQQEKNEQELLELDKWASLWNWFDITNWLWYIKIFIMIVGGLIGLRIVFTVLSIVNRVRKGYSPLSFQTHRPAPRGPDRPEGIEEEGGERDRDTSGPLVTGFLAIIWVDLRNLCLFSYHRLRDLLLIVARIVELLGRRGWEALKYWWNLLQYWSQELKSSAVNLYNTIAIAVAEGTDRIIEVLQRAWRAILHIPRRIRQGLERALL
;
A
#
# COMPACT_ATOMS: atom_id res chain seq x y z
N MET A 1 -79.09 -39.38 -50.14
CA MET A 1 -79.54 -38.02 -49.82
C MET A 1 -78.56 -37.40 -48.88
N ARG A 2 -77.84 -36.37 -49.41
CA ARG A 2 -77.07 -35.30 -48.81
C ARG A 2 -76.26 -35.61 -47.51
N VAL A 3 -74.97 -35.86 -47.75
CA VAL A 3 -73.89 -35.49 -46.83
C VAL A 3 -73.34 -34.20 -47.41
N MET A 4 -73.50 -33.10 -46.63
CA MET A 4 -72.90 -31.80 -46.92
C MET A 4 -71.90 -31.49 -45.84
N GLU A 5 -70.65 -31.35 -46.29
CA GLU A 5 -69.65 -30.29 -46.00
C GLU A 5 -69.60 -29.76 -44.62
N THR A 6 -68.58 -30.22 -43.93
CA THR A 6 -67.83 -29.41 -42.98
C THR A 6 -66.30 -29.45 -43.26
N ARG A 7 -65.94 -28.91 -44.36
CA ARG A 7 -64.59 -28.75 -44.82
C ARG A 7 -64.32 -27.26 -45.01
N ARG A 8 -64.49 -26.39 -43.95
CA ARG A 8 -64.06 -25.03 -44.01
C ARG A 8 -63.96 -24.42 -42.56
N SER A 9 -62.82 -24.62 -41.83
CA SER A 9 -62.36 -23.64 -40.82
C SER A 9 -61.01 -23.93 -40.18
N TRP A 10 -60.22 -24.88 -40.72
CA TRP A 10 -58.92 -25.19 -40.11
C TRP A 10 -57.71 -24.42 -40.69
N LEU A 11 -57.84 -23.81 -41.85
CA LEU A 11 -56.79 -23.06 -42.50
C LEU A 11 -56.38 -21.70 -41.77
N PRO A 12 -57.28 -20.92 -41.14
CA PRO A 12 -56.86 -19.71 -40.46
C PRO A 12 -56.19 -20.02 -39.10
N LEU A 13 -56.54 -21.13 -38.43
CA LEU A 13 -55.89 -21.54 -37.19
C LEU A 13 -54.43 -22.00 -37.35
N TRP A 14 -54.17 -22.71 -38.48
CA TRP A 14 -52.79 -23.12 -38.79
C TRP A 14 -51.91 -21.94 -39.21
N ARG A 15 -52.47 -20.95 -39.95
CA ARG A 15 -51.75 -19.71 -40.29
C ARG A 15 -51.53 -18.82 -39.05
N GLY A 16 -52.49 -18.76 -38.15
CA GLY A 16 -52.33 -18.08 -36.84
C GLY A 16 -51.30 -18.76 -35.94
N GLY A 17 -51.31 -20.10 -35.89
CA GLY A 17 -50.32 -20.87 -35.13
C GLY A 17 -48.91 -20.77 -35.68
N ILE A 18 -48.72 -20.77 -36.98
CA ILE A 18 -47.41 -20.58 -37.62
C ILE A 18 -46.93 -19.13 -37.46
N LEU A 19 -47.83 -18.16 -37.51
CA LEU A 19 -47.49 -16.75 -37.23
C LEU A 19 -47.17 -16.53 -35.76
N LEU A 20 -47.86 -17.19 -34.84
CA LEU A 20 -47.57 -17.15 -33.40
C LEU A 20 -46.26 -17.90 -33.07
N LEU A 21 -45.97 -19.04 -33.71
CA LEU A 21 -44.70 -19.74 -33.65
C LEU A 21 -43.57 -18.93 -34.31
N GLY A 22 -43.86 -18.26 -35.44
CA GLY A 22 -42.91 -17.32 -36.05
C GLY A 22 -42.64 -16.09 -35.20
N ILE A 23 -43.64 -15.53 -34.56
CA ILE A 23 -43.47 -14.44 -33.58
C ILE A 23 -42.76 -14.92 -32.30
N LEU A 24 -43.06 -16.14 -31.84
CA LEU A 24 -42.32 -16.77 -30.74
C LEU A 24 -40.88 -17.14 -31.11
N MET A 25 -40.59 -17.48 -32.35
CA MET A 25 -39.20 -17.65 -32.83
C MET A 25 -38.46 -16.33 -33.11
N ILE A 26 -39.16 -15.25 -33.37
CA ILE A 26 -38.56 -13.94 -33.57
C ILE A 26 -38.37 -13.21 -32.23
N CYS A 27 -39.08 -13.62 -31.18
CA CYS A 27 -38.96 -13.03 -29.83
C CYS A 27 -37.96 -13.73 -28.88
N SER A 28 -37.07 -14.57 -29.35
CA SER A 28 -35.95 -15.05 -28.55
C SER A 28 -34.64 -14.33 -28.90
N THR A 29 -34.68 -13.01 -29.00
CA THR A 29 -33.48 -12.24 -28.71
C THR A 29 -33.26 -12.39 -27.22
N GLU A 30 -32.31 -13.23 -26.84
CA GLU A 30 -31.90 -13.34 -25.45
C GLU A 30 -31.46 -11.98 -25.00
N ASP A 31 -32.27 -11.32 -24.19
CA ASP A 31 -31.90 -10.03 -23.59
C ASP A 31 -30.71 -10.26 -22.69
N LEU A 32 -29.59 -9.62 -23.03
CA LEU A 32 -28.37 -9.61 -22.21
C LEU A 32 -28.35 -8.39 -21.33
N TRP A 33 -27.84 -8.56 -20.12
CA TRP A 33 -27.75 -7.53 -19.10
C TRP A 33 -26.32 -7.38 -18.61
N VAL A 34 -25.95 -6.16 -18.21
CA VAL A 34 -24.65 -5.90 -17.61
C VAL A 34 -24.62 -6.50 -16.22
N THR A 35 -23.59 -7.30 -15.93
CA THR A 35 -23.30 -7.84 -14.61
C THR A 35 -21.96 -7.32 -14.16
N VAL A 36 -21.89 -6.82 -12.93
CA VAL A 36 -20.68 -6.31 -12.29
C VAL A 36 -20.01 -7.42 -11.52
N TYR A 37 -18.71 -7.60 -11.75
CA TYR A 37 -17.88 -8.58 -11.05
C TYR A 37 -16.82 -7.83 -10.25
N TYR A 38 -16.60 -8.20 -9.03
CA TYR A 38 -15.54 -7.69 -8.18
C TYR A 38 -14.56 -8.79 -7.81
N GLY A 39 -13.27 -8.55 -8.01
CA GLY A 39 -12.21 -9.53 -7.81
C GLY A 39 -11.77 -10.23 -9.10
N VAL A 40 -12.01 -9.64 -10.28
CA VAL A 40 -11.50 -10.17 -11.55
C VAL A 40 -9.99 -10.05 -11.63
N PRO A 41 -9.28 -11.06 -12.19
CA PRO A 41 -7.83 -11.07 -12.32
C PRO A 41 -7.38 -10.23 -13.54
N VAL A 42 -7.52 -8.92 -13.43
CA VAL A 42 -7.12 -7.95 -14.46
C VAL A 42 -6.14 -6.95 -13.84
N TRP A 43 -5.10 -6.61 -14.59
CA TRP A 43 -4.10 -5.63 -14.16
C TRP A 43 -3.70 -4.70 -15.28
N LYS A 44 -3.20 -3.54 -14.90
CA LYS A 44 -2.52 -2.58 -15.78
C LYS A 44 -1.12 -2.30 -15.24
N GLU A 45 -0.20 -1.97 -16.12
CA GLU A 45 1.09 -1.44 -15.71
C GLU A 45 0.90 -0.12 -14.98
N ALA A 46 1.48 -0.01 -13.79
CA ALA A 46 1.36 1.17 -12.97
C ALA A 46 2.62 1.40 -12.15
N THR A 47 2.81 2.65 -11.77
CA THR A 47 3.84 3.07 -10.83
C THR A 47 3.24 3.30 -9.47
N THR A 48 3.85 2.74 -8.44
CA THR A 48 3.44 2.95 -7.07
C THR A 48 4.63 2.96 -6.13
N THR A 49 4.43 3.52 -4.95
CA THR A 49 5.43 3.46 -3.89
C THR A 49 5.51 2.06 -3.31
N LEU A 50 6.66 1.42 -3.51
CA LEU A 50 6.97 0.12 -2.90
C LEU A 50 7.56 0.33 -1.51
N PHE A 51 7.37 -0.61 -0.62
CA PHE A 51 8.01 -0.60 0.69
C PHE A 51 9.04 -1.72 0.80
N GLY A 52 10.06 -1.48 1.63
CA GLY A 52 11.13 -2.44 1.85
C GLY A 52 10.80 -3.40 3.00
N ALA A 53 11.24 -4.64 2.84
CA ALA A 53 11.25 -5.64 3.90
C ALA A 53 12.65 -6.23 4.04
N SER A 54 13.03 -6.65 5.23
CA SER A 54 14.33 -7.28 5.49
C SER A 54 14.17 -8.57 6.30
N ASP A 55 15.16 -9.45 6.20
CA ASP A 55 15.13 -10.72 6.92
C ASP A 55 15.21 -10.52 8.44
N ALA A 56 14.55 -11.39 9.20
CA ALA A 56 14.50 -11.32 10.66
C ALA A 56 15.88 -11.32 11.34
N LYS A 57 16.88 -11.92 10.73
CA LYS A 57 18.28 -11.93 11.21
C LYS A 57 18.93 -10.54 11.24
N ALA A 58 18.40 -9.58 10.48
CA ALA A 58 18.89 -8.19 10.51
C ALA A 58 18.58 -7.46 11.82
N TYR A 59 17.62 -7.97 12.61
CA TYR A 59 17.24 -7.40 13.90
C TYR A 59 18.11 -7.88 15.08
N ASP A 60 18.80 -9.01 14.91
CA ASP A 60 19.61 -9.62 15.98
C ASP A 60 20.99 -8.96 16.15
N THR A 61 21.39 -8.07 15.24
CA THR A 61 22.65 -7.33 15.32
C THR A 61 22.43 -5.97 15.95
N GLU A 62 23.12 -5.71 17.06
CA GLU A 62 23.12 -4.36 17.72
C GLU A 62 23.73 -3.24 16.84
N LYS A 63 24.24 -3.58 15.66
CA LYS A 63 24.86 -2.62 14.74
C LYS A 63 23.80 -2.03 13.81
N HIS A 64 23.62 -0.72 13.92
CA HIS A 64 22.89 0.03 12.93
C HIS A 64 23.61 -0.01 11.58
N ASN A 65 22.87 -0.18 10.47
CA ASN A 65 23.41 -0.10 9.12
C ASN A 65 22.82 1.08 8.34
N VAL A 66 23.49 1.48 7.25
CA VAL A 66 23.05 2.57 6.38
C VAL A 66 21.68 2.31 5.79
N TRP A 67 21.35 1.04 5.55
CA TRP A 67 20.12 0.63 4.89
C TRP A 67 18.91 0.63 5.80
N ALA A 68 19.10 0.99 7.08
CA ALA A 68 18.04 1.08 8.09
C ALA A 68 17.13 -0.16 8.14
N THR A 69 17.71 -1.35 7.99
CA THR A 69 16.97 -2.62 7.95
C THR A 69 16.23 -2.91 9.25
N HIS A 70 16.67 -2.34 10.37
CA HIS A 70 15.97 -2.40 11.65
C HIS A 70 14.60 -1.69 11.63
N ALA A 71 14.37 -0.76 10.70
CA ALA A 71 13.10 -0.07 10.51
C ALA A 71 12.22 -0.72 9.43
N CYS A 72 12.71 -1.75 8.74
CA CYS A 72 11.94 -2.50 7.76
C CYS A 72 10.97 -3.47 8.41
N VAL A 73 9.90 -3.80 7.70
CA VAL A 73 9.02 -4.92 8.05
C VAL A 73 9.80 -6.24 7.88
N PRO A 74 9.65 -7.22 8.80
CA PRO A 74 10.23 -8.54 8.59
C PRO A 74 9.61 -9.18 7.34
N THR A 75 10.44 -9.87 6.56
CA THR A 75 9.97 -10.69 5.44
C THR A 75 9.17 -11.88 5.92
N ASP A 76 8.19 -12.30 5.11
CA ASP A 76 7.47 -13.54 5.32
C ASP A 76 8.47 -14.72 5.25
N PRO A 77 8.52 -15.61 6.25
CA PRO A 77 9.41 -16.77 6.24
C PRO A 77 9.13 -17.77 5.11
N SER A 78 7.92 -17.74 4.54
CA SER A 78 7.53 -18.55 3.39
C SER A 78 6.92 -17.66 2.29
N PRO A 79 7.74 -16.99 1.47
CA PRO A 79 7.25 -16.18 0.37
C PRO A 79 6.51 -17.06 -0.63
N GLN A 80 5.28 -16.72 -0.94
CA GLN A 80 4.48 -17.43 -1.92
C GLN A 80 4.74 -16.87 -3.31
N GLU A 81 5.07 -17.75 -4.24
CA GLU A 81 5.15 -17.48 -5.66
C GLU A 81 4.07 -18.30 -6.36
N ILE A 82 3.17 -17.62 -7.06
CA ILE A 82 2.05 -18.27 -7.74
C ILE A 82 2.29 -18.19 -9.24
N PRO A 83 2.50 -19.33 -9.92
CA PRO A 83 2.68 -19.34 -11.35
C PRO A 83 1.37 -18.93 -12.04
N LEU A 84 1.46 -18.09 -13.07
CA LEU A 84 0.35 -17.68 -13.91
C LEU A 84 0.38 -18.49 -15.19
N GLU A 85 -0.46 -19.52 -15.26
CA GLU A 85 -0.54 -20.37 -16.45
C GLU A 85 -1.18 -19.65 -17.63
N ASN A 86 -0.66 -19.87 -18.84
CA ASN A 86 -1.16 -19.29 -20.09
C ASN A 86 -1.18 -17.74 -20.13
N VAL A 87 -0.35 -17.09 -19.33
CA VAL A 87 -0.19 -15.63 -19.33
C VAL A 87 1.12 -15.27 -19.99
N THR A 88 1.04 -14.37 -20.97
CA THR A 88 2.21 -13.74 -21.60
C THR A 88 2.18 -12.26 -21.27
N GLU A 89 3.24 -11.75 -20.66
CA GLU A 89 3.34 -10.36 -20.24
C GLU A 89 4.60 -9.71 -20.82
N ASN A 90 4.47 -8.47 -21.24
CA ASN A 90 5.60 -7.69 -21.75
C ASN A 90 6.34 -7.03 -20.60
N PHE A 91 7.66 -7.15 -20.61
CA PHE A 91 8.56 -6.53 -19.67
C PHE A 91 9.51 -5.58 -20.41
N ASN A 92 9.91 -4.53 -19.73
CA ASN A 92 10.95 -3.63 -20.20
C ASN A 92 11.77 -3.13 -19.01
N MET A 93 12.93 -3.74 -18.78
CA MET A 93 13.80 -3.38 -17.65
C MET A 93 14.31 -1.94 -17.71
N TRP A 94 14.41 -1.36 -18.91
CA TRP A 94 14.97 -0.02 -19.12
C TRP A 94 13.97 1.10 -18.79
N LYS A 95 12.69 0.78 -18.79
CA LYS A 95 11.59 1.66 -18.41
C LYS A 95 10.93 1.26 -17.09
N ASN A 96 11.57 0.41 -16.31
CA ASN A 96 11.06 -0.08 -15.04
C ASN A 96 11.32 0.96 -13.94
N ASP A 97 10.24 1.51 -13.40
CA ASP A 97 10.31 2.52 -12.34
C ASP A 97 10.82 1.97 -10.99
N MET A 98 10.83 0.65 -10.82
CA MET A 98 11.38 0.03 -9.61
C MET A 98 12.85 0.37 -9.42
N ALA A 99 13.63 0.43 -10.51
CA ALA A 99 15.04 0.79 -10.44
C ALA A 99 15.23 2.26 -10.05
N ASP A 100 14.42 3.16 -10.60
CA ASP A 100 14.43 4.58 -10.24
C ASP A 100 14.05 4.78 -8.77
N GLN A 101 13.02 4.09 -8.31
CA GLN A 101 12.59 4.14 -6.92
C GLN A 101 13.64 3.57 -5.96
N MET A 102 14.27 2.44 -6.30
CA MET A 102 15.36 1.89 -5.51
C MET A 102 16.53 2.87 -5.42
N HIS A 103 16.87 3.54 -6.50
CA HIS A 103 17.93 4.53 -6.52
C HIS A 103 17.65 5.71 -5.59
N GLU A 104 16.45 6.26 -5.66
CA GLU A 104 16.01 7.34 -4.74
C GLU A 104 16.00 6.89 -3.28
N ASP A 105 15.56 5.66 -3.01
CA ASP A 105 15.55 5.11 -1.67
C ASP A 105 16.95 4.93 -1.10
N ILE A 106 17.87 4.42 -1.89
CA ILE A 106 19.27 4.22 -1.49
C ILE A 106 19.93 5.57 -1.19
N ILE A 107 19.72 6.59 -2.02
CA ILE A 107 20.22 7.95 -1.78
C ILE A 107 19.61 8.53 -0.50
N SER A 108 18.31 8.41 -0.32
CA SER A 108 17.60 8.94 0.85
C SER A 108 18.05 8.27 2.15
N LEU A 109 18.26 6.95 2.14
CA LEU A 109 18.76 6.19 3.28
C LEU A 109 20.19 6.60 3.64
N TRP A 110 21.02 6.82 2.63
CA TRP A 110 22.37 7.30 2.81
C TRP A 110 22.40 8.68 3.47
N ASP A 111 21.63 9.62 2.95
CA ASP A 111 21.50 10.96 3.51
C ASP A 111 20.94 10.94 4.94
N GLN A 112 19.96 10.10 5.20
CA GLN A 112 19.39 9.92 6.55
C GLN A 112 20.45 9.41 7.54
N SER A 113 21.31 8.49 7.11
CA SER A 113 22.37 7.93 7.96
C SER A 113 23.45 8.97 8.32
N LEU A 114 23.66 9.94 7.44
CA LEU A 114 24.65 11.02 7.64
C LEU A 114 24.10 12.21 8.44
N LYS A 115 22.77 12.39 8.50
CA LYS A 115 22.15 13.55 9.15
C LYS A 115 22.57 13.79 10.60
N PRO A 116 22.61 12.76 11.48
CA PRO A 116 23.04 12.92 12.88
C PRO A 116 24.54 12.95 13.05
N CYS A 117 25.32 12.80 11.94
CA CYS A 117 26.76 12.61 12.02
C CYS A 117 27.51 13.95 12.02
N VAL A 118 28.77 13.91 12.42
CA VAL A 118 29.61 15.09 12.61
C VAL A 118 29.99 15.73 11.28
N LYS A 119 29.79 17.02 11.13
CA LYS A 119 30.27 17.81 9.97
C LYS A 119 31.71 18.26 10.23
N LEU A 120 32.57 18.04 9.22
CA LEU A 120 34.01 18.31 9.29
C LEU A 120 34.38 19.72 8.80
N THR A 121 33.47 20.68 8.83
CA THR A 121 33.76 22.09 8.47
C THR A 121 34.97 22.67 9.25
N PRO A 122 35.19 22.37 10.52
CA PRO A 122 36.36 22.83 11.26
C PRO A 122 37.70 22.30 10.71
N LEU A 123 37.70 21.23 9.92
CA LEU A 123 38.90 20.66 9.29
C LEU A 123 39.18 21.23 7.89
N CYS A 124 38.33 22.08 7.36
CA CYS A 124 38.60 22.82 6.12
C CYS A 124 39.54 24.02 6.37
N VAL A 125 40.70 23.71 6.87
CA VAL A 125 41.79 24.65 7.17
C VAL A 125 43.02 24.25 6.34
N THR A 126 44.03 25.12 6.30
CA THR A 126 45.30 24.77 5.67
C THR A 126 45.98 23.65 6.45
N LEU A 127 46.30 22.57 5.78
CA LEU A 127 47.03 21.43 6.32
C LEU A 127 48.52 21.55 5.94
N LYS A 128 49.38 21.34 6.91
CA LYS A 128 50.82 21.20 6.66
C LYS A 128 51.14 19.71 6.57
N CYS A 129 51.47 19.26 5.37
CA CYS A 129 51.67 17.84 5.09
C CYS A 129 53.10 17.55 4.70
N ALA A 130 53.63 16.46 5.20
CA ALA A 130 54.92 15.90 4.84
C ALA A 130 54.79 14.45 4.48
N ASP A 131 55.64 13.97 3.59
CA ASP A 131 55.71 12.56 3.21
C ASP A 131 56.23 11.72 4.38
N LEU A 132 55.69 10.50 4.51
CA LEU A 132 56.21 9.55 5.48
C LEU A 132 57.61 9.11 5.06
N GLN A 133 58.59 9.29 5.96
CA GLN A 133 59.97 8.88 5.80
C GLN A 133 60.26 7.55 6.49
N ASN A 134 61.11 6.72 5.85
CA ASN A 134 61.60 5.50 6.52
C ASN A 134 62.39 5.93 7.77
N SER A 135 62.00 5.41 8.91
CA SER A 135 62.62 5.69 10.21
C SER A 135 63.95 4.92 10.36
N THR A 136 64.96 5.35 9.59
CA THR A 136 66.33 4.76 9.75
C THR A 136 67.23 5.55 10.69
N ASN A 137 66.83 6.74 11.16
CA ASN A 137 67.69 7.61 11.98
C ASN A 137 66.92 8.48 12.97
N THR A 138 66.26 7.95 13.97
CA THR A 138 65.86 8.73 15.13
C THR A 138 66.20 8.01 16.42
N THR A 139 67.06 8.65 17.18
CA THR A 139 67.58 8.32 18.51
C THR A 139 66.55 8.36 19.67
N TYR A 140 65.28 8.14 19.36
CA TYR A 140 64.24 8.06 20.40
C TYR A 140 63.58 6.66 20.40
N PRO A 141 63.56 5.97 21.53
CA PRO A 141 63.19 4.56 21.60
C PRO A 141 61.66 4.28 21.46
N ASP A 142 60.82 5.30 21.29
CA ASP A 142 59.36 5.12 21.31
C ASP A 142 58.67 5.17 19.93
N THR A 143 59.41 5.23 18.81
CA THR A 143 58.84 5.29 17.47
C THR A 143 59.18 4.07 16.60
N THR A 144 58.76 2.92 17.04
CA THR A 144 58.79 1.67 16.28
C THR A 144 57.58 1.53 15.32
N MET A 145 57.19 2.59 14.61
CA MET A 145 55.89 2.56 13.91
C MET A 145 55.98 2.13 12.45
N PHE A 146 57.03 2.41 11.74
CA PHE A 146 57.16 2.05 10.33
C PHE A 146 58.45 1.26 10.11
N ARG A 147 58.30 -0.04 9.74
CA ARG A 147 59.49 -0.83 9.43
C ARG A 147 59.97 -0.65 8.01
N ASN A 148 59.08 -0.72 7.02
CA ASN A 148 59.43 -0.50 5.62
C ASN A 148 58.23 0.09 4.87
N ILE A 149 58.48 1.10 4.03
CA ILE A 149 57.51 1.63 3.08
C ILE A 149 57.86 1.04 1.73
N SER A 150 56.95 0.35 1.08
CA SER A 150 57.15 -0.14 -0.29
C SER A 150 57.38 1.05 -1.25
N GLU A 151 58.20 0.88 -2.24
CA GLU A 151 58.48 1.93 -3.25
C GLU A 151 57.20 2.52 -3.88
N GLU A 152 56.17 1.65 -4.05
CA GLU A 152 54.88 2.03 -4.62
C GLU A 152 54.03 2.92 -3.70
N MET A 153 54.30 2.91 -2.40
CA MET A 153 53.58 3.67 -1.40
C MET A 153 54.27 4.97 -1.00
N LYS A 154 55.46 5.26 -1.57
CA LYS A 154 56.17 6.51 -1.34
C LYS A 154 55.33 7.71 -1.84
N GLY A 155 55.03 8.66 -0.97
CA GLY A 155 54.23 9.84 -1.30
C GLY A 155 52.72 9.60 -1.40
N GLU A 156 52.24 8.36 -1.30
CA GLU A 156 50.80 8.06 -1.28
C GLU A 156 50.11 8.45 0.04
N ILE A 157 50.81 8.35 1.15
CA ILE A 157 50.30 8.70 2.47
C ILE A 157 51.11 9.86 3.01
N LYS A 158 50.44 10.93 3.46
CA LYS A 158 51.06 12.11 4.02
C LYS A 158 50.64 12.28 5.48
N ASN A 159 51.58 12.69 6.30
CA ASN A 159 51.33 13.14 7.67
C ASN A 159 50.99 14.63 7.65
N CYS A 160 49.75 14.96 7.94
CA CYS A 160 49.23 16.32 7.90
C CYS A 160 48.97 16.83 9.31
N SER A 161 49.57 17.99 9.64
CA SER A 161 49.33 18.71 10.89
C SER A 161 48.42 19.91 10.63
N PHE A 162 47.53 20.17 11.52
CA PHE A 162 46.53 21.23 11.38
C PHE A 162 46.16 21.84 12.73
N ASN A 163 45.68 23.07 12.64
CA ASN A 163 45.15 23.78 13.78
C ASN A 163 43.65 23.62 13.92
N ILE A 164 43.19 23.18 15.05
CA ILE A 164 41.77 23.13 15.40
C ILE A 164 41.41 24.20 16.40
N THR A 165 40.41 25.01 16.06
CA THR A 165 39.83 25.98 17.01
C THR A 165 38.67 25.29 17.73
N THR A 166 38.85 24.98 19.01
CA THR A 166 37.74 24.48 19.85
C THR A 166 36.97 25.68 20.41
N ASN A 167 35.67 25.73 20.31
CA ASN A 167 34.79 26.83 20.76
C ASN A 167 34.82 27.10 22.28
N ILE A 168 35.55 26.33 23.04
CA ILE A 168 35.70 26.52 24.50
C ILE A 168 37.06 27.18 24.75
N ARG A 169 37.09 28.49 24.89
CA ARG A 169 38.25 29.31 25.24
C ARG A 169 39.24 29.67 24.12
N ASP A 170 38.83 29.76 22.85
CA ASP A 170 39.73 30.18 21.74
C ASP A 170 41.11 29.50 21.73
N LYS A 171 41.19 28.30 22.32
CA LYS A 171 42.44 27.56 22.40
C LYS A 171 42.65 26.82 21.10
N VAL A 172 43.60 27.29 20.32
CA VAL A 172 44.08 26.60 19.14
C VAL A 172 45.00 25.45 19.56
N THR A 173 44.64 24.24 19.17
CA THR A 173 45.44 23.05 19.41
C THR A 173 45.97 22.50 18.08
N TRP A 174 47.27 22.17 18.09
CA TRP A 174 47.86 21.45 16.96
C TRP A 174 47.60 19.98 17.12
N ASP A 175 47.12 19.34 16.01
CA ASP A 175 46.96 17.91 15.97
C ASP A 175 47.34 17.39 14.57
N TYR A 176 47.45 16.09 14.41
CA TYR A 176 47.83 15.49 13.16
C TYR A 176 47.02 14.26 12.83
N ALA A 177 46.91 13.94 11.54
CA ALA A 177 46.37 12.71 11.03
C ALA A 177 47.05 12.31 9.70
N LEU A 178 47.03 11.03 9.37
CA LEU A 178 47.48 10.55 8.09
C LEU A 178 46.35 10.65 7.06
N PHE A 179 46.65 11.23 5.91
CA PHE A 179 45.74 11.29 4.78
C PHE A 179 46.39 10.67 3.53
N THR A 180 45.58 10.09 2.67
CA THR A 180 46.01 9.66 1.36
C THR A 180 46.17 10.87 0.42
N SER A 181 47.10 10.81 -0.50
CA SER A 181 47.32 11.90 -1.47
C SER A 181 46.08 12.19 -2.34
N LEU A 182 45.21 11.24 -2.52
CA LEU A 182 43.95 11.39 -3.27
C LEU A 182 42.94 12.31 -2.57
N ASP A 183 43.01 12.45 -1.23
CA ASP A 183 42.13 13.30 -0.44
C ASP A 183 42.66 14.73 -0.25
N LEU A 184 43.85 15.02 -0.74
CA LEU A 184 44.57 16.28 -0.59
C LEU A 184 44.70 17.01 -1.92
N VAL A 185 44.46 18.32 -1.87
CA VAL A 185 44.64 19.23 -3.00
C VAL A 185 45.66 20.31 -2.58
N PRO A 186 46.74 20.55 -3.33
CA PRO A 186 47.69 21.61 -3.03
C PRO A 186 47.03 22.99 -3.17
N ILE A 187 47.31 23.88 -2.23
CA ILE A 187 46.72 25.22 -2.23
C ILE A 187 47.50 26.14 -3.19
N ASN A 188 48.81 25.95 -3.26
CA ASN A 188 49.69 26.75 -4.12
C ASN A 188 50.70 25.83 -4.81
N ASN A 189 50.91 25.99 -6.10
CA ASN A 189 51.87 25.20 -6.89
C ASN A 189 53.36 25.44 -6.54
N THR A 190 53.63 26.49 -5.76
CA THR A 190 55.00 26.81 -5.36
C THR A 190 55.37 26.29 -3.95
N ASP A 191 54.37 25.93 -3.14
CA ASP A 191 54.56 25.39 -1.78
C ASP A 191 54.05 23.91 -1.72
N ASN A 192 54.97 22.98 -1.73
CA ASN A 192 54.73 21.56 -1.69
C ASN A 192 54.32 21.04 -0.29
N THR A 193 54.14 21.90 0.68
CA THR A 193 53.78 21.50 2.05
C THR A 193 52.38 21.88 2.51
N SER A 194 51.74 22.82 1.77
CA SER A 194 50.42 23.33 2.14
C SER A 194 49.31 22.68 1.29
N TYR A 195 48.42 21.99 1.94
CA TYR A 195 47.31 21.25 1.32
C TYR A 195 45.96 21.61 1.94
N ARG A 196 44.93 21.27 1.25
CA ARG A 196 43.57 21.33 1.73
C ARG A 196 42.90 20.00 1.43
N LEU A 197 41.90 19.60 2.23
CA LEU A 197 41.10 18.46 1.91
C LEU A 197 40.32 18.69 0.62
N ILE A 198 40.23 17.67 -0.20
CA ILE A 198 39.43 17.70 -1.43
C ILE A 198 37.96 18.00 -1.09
N SER A 199 37.28 18.71 -1.95
CA SER A 199 35.87 19.10 -1.78
C SER A 199 35.55 20.13 -0.67
N CYS A 200 36.50 20.58 0.11
CA CYS A 200 36.29 21.60 1.15
C CYS A 200 35.77 22.94 0.62
N ASN A 201 36.09 23.30 -0.62
CA ASN A 201 35.66 24.54 -1.27
C ASN A 201 34.35 24.47 -1.98
N THR A 202 33.83 23.26 -2.24
CA THR A 202 32.64 23.03 -3.05
C THR A 202 31.54 22.29 -2.30
N SER A 203 31.87 21.59 -1.21
CA SER A 203 30.94 20.70 -0.52
C SER A 203 31.10 20.73 0.98
N VAL A 204 30.04 20.45 1.69
CA VAL A 204 30.09 20.18 3.13
C VAL A 204 30.50 18.72 3.33
N ILE A 205 31.62 18.48 3.98
CA ILE A 205 32.10 17.14 4.29
C ILE A 205 31.45 16.68 5.60
N THR A 206 30.74 15.56 5.57
CA THR A 206 30.15 14.91 6.75
C THR A 206 30.86 13.60 7.02
N GLN A 207 31.37 13.42 8.23
CA GLN A 207 31.96 12.15 8.64
C GLN A 207 30.87 11.12 8.86
N ALA A 208 30.97 9.94 8.25
CA ALA A 208 30.06 8.84 8.54
C ALA A 208 30.17 8.44 10.02
N CYS A 209 29.04 8.18 10.65
CA CYS A 209 29.02 7.78 12.05
C CYS A 209 29.75 6.44 12.25
N PRO A 210 30.73 6.34 13.15
CA PRO A 210 31.54 5.12 13.31
C PRO A 210 30.75 3.87 13.73
N LYS A 211 29.55 4.07 14.30
CA LYS A 211 28.64 2.99 14.71
C LYS A 211 27.81 2.41 13.57
N VAL A 212 27.74 3.10 12.42
CA VAL A 212 26.94 2.72 11.26
C VAL A 212 27.79 1.85 10.35
N SER A 213 27.28 0.68 10.00
CA SER A 213 27.90 -0.25 9.05
C SER A 213 27.45 0.04 7.64
N PHE A 214 28.36 -0.09 6.66
CA PHE A 214 28.05 -0.01 5.23
C PHE A 214 27.82 -1.39 4.61
N GLU A 215 27.79 -2.45 5.39
CA GLU A 215 27.56 -3.79 4.89
C GLU A 215 26.18 -3.90 4.23
N PRO A 216 26.11 -4.28 2.93
CA PRO A 216 24.85 -4.42 2.24
C PRO A 216 24.05 -5.60 2.78
N ILE A 217 22.84 -5.35 3.23
CA ILE A 217 21.89 -6.34 3.71
C ILE A 217 20.80 -6.52 2.67
N PRO A 218 20.37 -7.76 2.37
CA PRO A 218 19.31 -7.99 1.41
C PRO A 218 18.03 -7.23 1.76
N ILE A 219 17.50 -6.49 0.80
CA ILE A 219 16.25 -5.74 0.90
C ILE A 219 15.27 -6.35 -0.10
N HIS A 220 14.07 -6.67 0.38
CA HIS A 220 12.96 -7.09 -0.45
C HIS A 220 12.04 -5.91 -0.70
N TYR A 221 11.68 -5.65 -1.95
CA TYR A 221 10.67 -4.67 -2.30
C TYR A 221 9.32 -5.34 -2.42
N CYS A 222 8.35 -4.84 -1.69
CA CYS A 222 7.00 -5.39 -1.63
C CYS A 222 5.99 -4.40 -2.17
N ALA A 223 4.99 -4.93 -2.89
CA ALA A 223 3.89 -4.13 -3.39
C ALA A 223 2.86 -3.88 -2.29
N PRO A 224 2.26 -2.67 -2.25
CA PRO A 224 1.13 -2.40 -1.37
C PRO A 224 -0.11 -3.18 -1.82
N ALA A 225 -1.11 -3.27 -0.94
CA ALA A 225 -2.38 -3.90 -1.28
C ALA A 225 -3.04 -3.21 -2.49
N GLY A 226 -3.62 -3.99 -3.38
CA GLY A 226 -4.16 -3.51 -4.65
C GLY A 226 -3.16 -3.46 -5.81
N PHE A 227 -1.90 -3.79 -5.54
CA PHE A 227 -0.83 -3.94 -6.53
C PHE A 227 -0.22 -5.33 -6.42
N ALA A 228 0.42 -5.75 -7.48
CA ALA A 228 1.16 -7.00 -7.51
C ALA A 228 2.49 -6.82 -8.23
N ILE A 229 3.44 -7.68 -7.92
CA ILE A 229 4.69 -7.77 -8.63
C ILE A 229 4.64 -9.02 -9.50
N LEU A 230 4.81 -8.85 -10.80
CA LEU A 230 4.97 -9.94 -11.75
C LEU A 230 6.45 -10.23 -11.94
N LYS A 231 6.78 -11.52 -11.98
CA LYS A 231 8.14 -12.01 -12.15
C LYS A 231 8.24 -12.81 -13.43
N CYS A 232 9.20 -12.49 -14.28
CA CYS A 232 9.54 -13.29 -15.45
C CYS A 232 10.49 -14.42 -15.05
N ASN A 233 10.11 -15.66 -15.31
CA ASN A 233 10.91 -16.84 -15.01
C ASN A 233 11.58 -17.45 -16.24
N ASP A 234 11.54 -16.76 -17.39
CA ASP A 234 12.24 -17.22 -18.59
C ASP A 234 13.76 -17.17 -18.37
N GLN A 235 14.43 -18.30 -18.55
CA GLN A 235 15.83 -18.48 -18.17
C GLN A 235 16.82 -17.65 -19.00
N GLU A 236 16.44 -17.31 -20.23
CA GLU A 236 17.25 -16.52 -21.17
C GLU A 236 16.60 -15.17 -21.50
N PHE A 237 15.83 -14.61 -20.55
CA PHE A 237 15.14 -13.35 -20.75
C PHE A 237 16.14 -12.19 -20.94
N ASN A 238 16.04 -11.50 -22.07
CA ASN A 238 16.94 -10.41 -22.43
C ASN A 238 16.58 -9.03 -21.82
N GLY A 239 15.58 -8.97 -20.97
CA GLY A 239 15.14 -7.75 -20.29
C GLY A 239 14.01 -7.00 -20.99
N THR A 240 13.71 -7.27 -22.26
CA THR A 240 12.65 -6.60 -23.02
C THR A 240 11.83 -7.58 -23.81
N GLY A 241 10.55 -7.28 -23.99
CA GLY A 241 9.64 -8.09 -24.80
C GLY A 241 8.78 -9.04 -24.00
N PRO A 242 8.10 -9.98 -24.70
CA PRO A 242 7.16 -10.87 -24.04
C PRO A 242 7.86 -11.96 -23.23
N CYS A 243 7.36 -12.21 -22.02
CA CYS A 243 7.73 -13.32 -21.16
C CYS A 243 6.57 -14.30 -21.09
N LYS A 244 6.84 -15.59 -21.30
CA LYS A 244 5.81 -16.64 -21.34
C LYS A 244 5.65 -17.36 -19.99
N ASN A 245 6.68 -17.38 -19.18
CA ASN A 245 6.65 -18.00 -17.87
C ASN A 245 6.61 -16.90 -16.80
N VAL A 246 5.41 -16.45 -16.46
CA VAL A 246 5.18 -15.35 -15.52
C VAL A 246 4.62 -15.92 -14.24
N SER A 247 5.07 -15.40 -13.12
CA SER A 247 4.49 -15.66 -11.81
C SER A 247 4.22 -14.36 -11.08
N THR A 248 3.31 -14.40 -10.12
CA THR A 248 3.08 -13.28 -9.21
C THR A 248 3.76 -13.53 -7.88
N VAL A 249 4.40 -12.51 -7.35
CA VAL A 249 5.05 -12.52 -6.04
C VAL A 249 4.57 -11.32 -5.23
N GLN A 250 4.57 -11.45 -3.93
CA GLN A 250 4.25 -10.33 -3.03
C GLN A 250 5.45 -9.38 -2.89
N CYS A 251 6.65 -9.94 -2.79
CA CYS A 251 7.90 -9.23 -2.65
C CYS A 251 8.95 -9.77 -3.63
N THR A 252 9.91 -8.94 -3.99
CA THR A 252 11.08 -9.37 -4.74
C THR A 252 11.95 -10.29 -3.89
N HIS A 253 12.91 -10.99 -4.52
CA HIS A 253 13.96 -11.67 -3.77
C HIS A 253 14.81 -10.65 -3.01
N GLY A 254 15.62 -11.09 -2.06
CA GLY A 254 16.53 -10.22 -1.33
C GLY A 254 17.61 -9.65 -2.25
N ILE A 255 17.56 -8.36 -2.48
CA ILE A 255 18.51 -7.64 -3.33
C ILE A 255 19.49 -6.93 -2.41
N ARG A 256 20.78 -7.25 -2.53
CA ARG A 256 21.83 -6.55 -1.81
C ARG A 256 22.13 -5.22 -2.50
N PRO A 257 22.02 -4.09 -1.80
CA PRO A 257 22.29 -2.77 -2.37
C PRO A 257 23.80 -2.51 -2.46
N VAL A 258 24.52 -3.32 -3.24
CA VAL A 258 25.97 -3.18 -3.44
C VAL A 258 26.25 -2.01 -4.36
N VAL A 259 26.99 -1.04 -3.87
CA VAL A 259 27.44 0.12 -4.65
C VAL A 259 28.81 -0.19 -5.21
N SER A 260 28.87 -0.36 -6.51
CA SER A 260 30.13 -0.63 -7.23
C SER A 260 30.09 -0.04 -8.65
N THR A 261 31.22 0.08 -9.26
CA THR A 261 31.37 0.50 -10.67
C THR A 261 32.09 -0.60 -11.48
N GLN A 262 31.85 -0.66 -12.76
CA GLN A 262 32.47 -1.60 -13.70
C GLN A 262 32.06 -3.07 -13.48
N LEU A 263 32.25 -3.61 -12.30
CA LEU A 263 31.90 -4.98 -11.92
C LEU A 263 30.71 -5.00 -10.98
N LEU A 264 29.78 -5.90 -11.23
CA LEU A 264 28.63 -6.13 -10.35
C LEU A 264 28.98 -7.22 -9.35
N LEU A 265 28.88 -6.91 -8.07
CA LEU A 265 29.27 -7.80 -6.98
C LEU A 265 28.06 -8.39 -6.26
N ASN A 266 28.18 -9.64 -5.83
CA ASN A 266 27.21 -10.32 -4.98
C ASN A 266 25.76 -10.29 -5.51
N GLY A 267 25.57 -10.23 -6.80
CA GLY A 267 24.28 -10.26 -7.46
C GLY A 267 23.81 -11.66 -7.82
N SER A 268 22.72 -11.72 -8.59
CA SER A 268 22.16 -12.97 -9.09
C SER A 268 22.93 -13.47 -10.32
N LEU A 269 23.05 -14.79 -10.46
CA LEU A 269 23.67 -15.46 -11.59
C LEU A 269 22.62 -15.91 -12.61
N ALA A 270 23.02 -16.00 -13.88
CA ALA A 270 22.20 -16.60 -14.92
C ALA A 270 22.12 -18.13 -14.78
N GLU A 271 21.01 -18.73 -15.13
CA GLU A 271 20.80 -20.18 -14.93
C GLU A 271 21.45 -21.03 -16.03
N LYS A 272 21.28 -20.65 -17.31
CA LYS A 272 21.75 -21.46 -18.45
C LYS A 272 23.09 -21.00 -19.02
N ASP A 273 23.19 -19.74 -19.38
CA ASP A 273 24.34 -19.16 -20.07
C ASP A 273 24.46 -17.67 -19.73
N ILE A 274 25.59 -17.07 -20.10
CA ILE A 274 25.79 -15.62 -19.95
C ILE A 274 24.71 -14.86 -20.74
N VAL A 275 24.08 -13.90 -20.10
CA VAL A 275 23.06 -13.05 -20.70
C VAL A 275 23.58 -11.62 -20.85
N ILE A 276 23.38 -11.07 -22.02
CA ILE A 276 23.77 -9.69 -22.35
C ILE A 276 22.49 -8.87 -22.54
N ARG A 277 22.38 -7.78 -21.82
CA ARG A 277 21.20 -6.89 -21.84
C ARG A 277 21.60 -5.48 -22.20
N SER A 278 20.89 -4.91 -23.16
CA SER A 278 21.01 -3.50 -23.54
C SER A 278 19.66 -2.98 -24.01
N SER A 279 19.40 -1.70 -23.81
CA SER A 279 18.17 -1.08 -24.35
C SER A 279 18.13 -1.08 -25.87
N ASN A 280 19.29 -0.92 -26.51
CA ASN A 280 19.50 -1.06 -27.94
C ASN A 280 20.96 -1.43 -28.20
N ILE A 281 21.22 -2.67 -28.55
CA ILE A 281 22.58 -3.16 -28.77
C ILE A 281 23.25 -2.49 -29.98
N SER A 282 22.47 -1.97 -30.92
CA SER A 282 23.00 -1.25 -32.11
C SER A 282 23.44 0.18 -31.79
N ASP A 283 22.99 0.73 -30.68
CA ASP A 283 23.36 2.06 -30.20
C ASP A 283 24.52 1.96 -29.20
N ASN A 284 25.69 2.46 -29.60
CA ASN A 284 26.89 2.43 -28.78
C ASN A 284 26.85 3.34 -27.55
N THR A 285 25.87 4.25 -27.47
CA THR A 285 25.67 5.12 -26.28
C THR A 285 25.03 4.40 -25.12
N LYS A 286 24.41 3.25 -25.36
CA LYS A 286 23.67 2.49 -24.36
C LYS A 286 24.59 1.56 -23.59
N THR A 287 24.42 1.56 -22.27
CA THR A 287 25.15 0.66 -21.38
C THR A 287 24.75 -0.78 -21.62
N ILE A 288 25.71 -1.66 -21.63
CA ILE A 288 25.54 -3.10 -21.75
C ILE A 288 25.70 -3.71 -20.37
N ILE A 289 24.70 -4.44 -19.92
CA ILE A 289 24.74 -5.21 -18.66
C ILE A 289 24.98 -6.67 -19.01
N VAL A 290 26.06 -7.23 -18.49
CA VAL A 290 26.40 -8.64 -18.66
C VAL A 290 26.11 -9.36 -17.36
N GLN A 291 25.32 -10.42 -17.40
CA GLN A 291 25.07 -11.31 -16.27
C GLN A 291 25.81 -12.63 -16.49
N LEU A 292 26.66 -12.99 -15.53
CA LEU A 292 27.45 -14.21 -15.59
C LEU A 292 26.62 -15.42 -15.16
N LYS A 293 27.01 -16.59 -15.67
CA LYS A 293 26.50 -17.88 -15.22
C LYS A 293 27.21 -18.37 -13.98
N GLU A 294 28.50 -18.19 -13.90
CA GLU A 294 29.36 -18.61 -12.81
C GLU A 294 29.99 -17.39 -12.16
N ALA A 295 29.99 -17.33 -10.83
CA ALA A 295 30.63 -16.24 -10.12
C ALA A 295 32.13 -16.39 -10.11
N ILE A 296 32.84 -15.27 -10.25
CA ILE A 296 34.29 -15.20 -10.12
C ILE A 296 34.59 -14.59 -8.75
N VAL A 297 35.41 -15.29 -7.97
CA VAL A 297 35.79 -14.78 -6.66
C VAL A 297 36.84 -13.70 -6.78
N ILE A 298 36.61 -12.56 -6.12
CA ILE A 298 37.58 -11.47 -5.98
C ILE A 298 37.92 -11.31 -4.49
N ASN A 299 39.20 -11.43 -4.16
CA ASN A 299 39.72 -11.25 -2.83
C ASN A 299 40.51 -9.96 -2.73
N CYS A 300 40.03 -9.03 -1.91
CA CYS A 300 40.66 -7.73 -1.74
C CYS A 300 41.21 -7.58 -0.33
N THR A 301 42.40 -6.99 -0.26
CA THR A 301 43.10 -6.84 1.02
C THR A 301 43.72 -5.46 1.13
N ARG A 302 43.58 -4.83 2.27
CA ARG A 302 44.42 -3.72 2.70
C ARG A 302 45.36 -4.23 3.77
N PRO A 303 46.58 -4.56 3.44
CA PRO A 303 47.58 -5.01 4.42
C PRO A 303 47.98 -3.84 5.33
N GLY A 304 48.46 -4.16 6.49
CA GLY A 304 48.89 -3.18 7.47
C GLY A 304 47.92 -3.02 8.65
N ASN A 305 48.48 -2.73 9.79
CA ASN A 305 47.70 -2.54 11.02
C ASN A 305 47.47 -1.05 11.25
N ASN A 306 46.41 -0.51 10.67
CA ASN A 306 46.04 0.90 10.83
C ASN A 306 45.47 1.14 12.20
N THR A 307 45.87 2.24 12.83
CA THR A 307 45.24 2.71 14.06
C THR A 307 44.33 3.90 13.76
N ARG A 308 43.28 4.00 14.58
CA ARG A 308 42.33 5.10 14.46
C ARG A 308 42.49 6.04 15.66
N ARG A 309 42.71 7.32 15.35
CA ARG A 309 42.87 8.39 16.32
C ARG A 309 41.61 9.24 16.41
N SER A 310 41.16 9.57 17.57
CA SER A 310 40.06 10.48 17.85
C SER A 310 40.57 11.88 18.14
N ILE A 311 40.15 12.84 17.35
CA ILE A 311 40.57 14.27 17.50
C ILE A 311 39.29 15.06 17.78
N HIS A 312 39.29 15.75 18.95
CA HIS A 312 38.15 16.57 19.36
C HIS A 312 38.09 17.87 18.55
N ILE A 313 37.00 18.08 17.81
CA ILE A 313 36.76 19.28 16.98
C ILE A 313 35.66 20.19 17.52
N GLY A 314 35.10 19.87 18.67
CA GLY A 314 34.08 20.64 19.35
C GLY A 314 33.41 19.83 20.48
N PRO A 315 32.52 20.46 21.28
CA PRO A 315 31.82 19.77 22.35
C PRO A 315 31.04 18.57 21.85
N GLY A 316 31.37 17.36 22.32
CA GLY A 316 30.74 16.12 21.90
C GLY A 316 31.01 15.72 20.47
N ARG A 317 31.89 16.36 19.72
CA ARG A 317 32.23 16.06 18.33
C ARG A 317 33.69 15.67 18.21
N ALA A 318 33.94 14.53 17.60
CA ALA A 318 35.27 14.02 17.34
C ALA A 318 35.43 13.65 15.86
N PHE A 319 36.59 13.99 15.32
CA PHE A 319 37.08 13.53 14.03
C PHE A 319 37.90 12.26 14.24
N TYR A 320 37.59 11.25 13.45
CA TYR A 320 38.34 10.00 13.46
C TYR A 320 39.31 9.98 12.28
N GLY A 321 40.57 10.22 12.56
CA GLY A 321 41.63 10.16 11.56
C GLY A 321 42.44 8.89 11.65
N THR A 322 43.20 8.59 10.62
CA THR A 322 44.25 7.59 10.67
C THR A 322 45.34 8.05 11.59
N GLY A 323 45.62 7.30 12.62
CA GLY A 323 46.78 7.55 13.48
C GLY A 323 48.04 6.97 12.84
N ASP A 324 48.66 6.03 13.52
CA ASP A 324 49.84 5.37 13.00
C ASP A 324 49.51 4.07 12.30
N ILE A 325 50.35 3.66 11.37
CA ILE A 325 50.27 2.37 10.68
C ILE A 325 51.39 1.50 11.22
N ILE A 326 51.05 0.40 11.88
CA ILE A 326 52.05 -0.47 12.51
C ILE A 326 52.47 -1.55 11.51
N GLY A 327 53.79 -1.71 11.36
CA GLY A 327 54.39 -2.67 10.45
C GLY A 327 54.73 -2.13 9.08
N ASP A 328 54.76 -3.00 8.07
CA ASP A 328 55.08 -2.63 6.72
C ASP A 328 53.91 -1.94 6.01
N ILE A 329 54.15 -0.83 5.33
CA ILE A 329 53.16 -0.11 4.54
C ILE A 329 53.23 -0.68 3.12
N ARG A 330 52.21 -1.46 2.78
CA ARG A 330 52.03 -2.07 1.45
C ARG A 330 50.71 -1.60 0.81
N ARG A 331 50.69 -1.63 -0.49
CA ARG A 331 49.53 -1.21 -1.26
C ARG A 331 48.38 -2.18 -1.12
N ALA A 332 47.16 -1.65 -1.01
CA ALA A 332 45.97 -2.45 -1.13
C ALA A 332 45.83 -3.07 -2.50
N HIS A 333 45.31 -4.25 -2.59
CA HIS A 333 45.18 -4.99 -3.85
C HIS A 333 43.99 -5.91 -3.84
N CYS A 334 43.55 -6.30 -5.03
CA CYS A 334 42.55 -7.34 -5.25
C CYS A 334 43.16 -8.46 -6.09
N GLU A 335 42.82 -9.69 -5.77
CA GLU A 335 43.31 -10.89 -6.46
C GLU A 335 42.13 -11.59 -7.15
N ILE A 336 42.36 -11.95 -8.42
CA ILE A 336 41.39 -12.68 -9.25
C ILE A 336 42.11 -13.83 -9.93
N SER A 337 41.46 -14.97 -10.11
CA SER A 337 41.95 -16.10 -10.89
C SER A 337 42.03 -15.72 -12.37
N GLY A 338 43.24 -15.72 -12.96
CA GLY A 338 43.43 -15.34 -14.35
C GLY A 338 42.78 -16.31 -15.35
N GLY A 339 42.80 -17.60 -15.04
CA GLY A 339 42.16 -18.60 -15.89
C GLY A 339 40.63 -18.47 -15.92
N GLU A 340 40.00 -18.32 -14.76
CA GLU A 340 38.55 -18.12 -14.68
C GLU A 340 38.11 -16.82 -15.38
N TRP A 341 38.88 -15.76 -15.22
CA TRP A 341 38.60 -14.47 -15.85
C TRP A 341 38.75 -14.56 -17.39
N SER A 342 39.79 -15.16 -17.87
CA SER A 342 40.02 -15.37 -19.31
C SER A 342 38.90 -16.21 -19.94
N ASP A 343 38.52 -17.32 -19.32
CA ASP A 343 37.41 -18.13 -19.81
C ASP A 343 36.08 -17.38 -19.84
N THR A 344 35.84 -16.53 -18.85
CA THR A 344 34.66 -15.70 -18.81
C THR A 344 34.64 -14.65 -19.88
N LEU A 345 35.79 -13.95 -20.13
CA LEU A 345 35.89 -12.99 -21.23
C LEU A 345 35.71 -13.64 -22.60
N ARG A 346 36.22 -14.85 -22.77
CA ARG A 346 36.00 -15.63 -24.01
C ARG A 346 34.51 -15.88 -24.26
N LYS A 347 33.77 -16.31 -23.22
CA LYS A 347 32.31 -16.55 -23.30
C LYS A 347 31.57 -15.24 -23.61
N ILE A 348 31.94 -14.15 -22.96
CA ILE A 348 31.35 -12.81 -23.20
C ILE A 348 31.60 -12.34 -24.61
N ALA A 349 32.86 -12.48 -25.11
CA ALA A 349 33.24 -12.13 -26.48
C ALA A 349 32.44 -12.93 -27.51
N GLY A 350 32.22 -14.24 -27.23
CA GLY A 350 31.37 -15.09 -28.07
C GLY A 350 29.94 -14.56 -28.14
N LYS A 351 29.31 -14.25 -27.03
CA LYS A 351 27.95 -13.72 -26.98
C LYS A 351 27.82 -12.34 -27.65
N LEU A 352 28.77 -11.44 -27.42
CA LEU A 352 28.78 -10.12 -28.07
C LEU A 352 28.98 -10.23 -29.58
N GLY A 353 29.89 -11.11 -30.02
CA GLY A 353 30.12 -11.37 -31.42
C GLY A 353 28.90 -11.94 -32.16
N GLU A 354 28.16 -12.83 -31.52
CA GLU A 354 26.89 -13.34 -32.05
C GLU A 354 25.83 -12.25 -32.18
N GLN A 355 25.65 -11.42 -31.15
CA GLN A 355 24.60 -10.38 -31.15
C GLN A 355 24.92 -9.24 -32.15
N LEU A 356 26.18 -8.89 -32.32
CA LEU A 356 26.60 -7.81 -33.20
C LEU A 356 27.00 -8.30 -34.60
N ASN A 357 27.01 -9.62 -34.80
CA ASN A 357 27.51 -10.25 -36.04
C ASN A 357 28.96 -9.79 -36.42
N LYS A 358 29.85 -9.85 -35.42
CA LYS A 358 31.25 -9.47 -35.53
C LYS A 358 32.16 -10.64 -35.23
N THR A 359 33.31 -10.68 -35.88
CA THR A 359 34.30 -11.76 -35.73
C THR A 359 35.42 -11.41 -34.76
N ASN A 360 35.61 -10.13 -34.44
CA ASN A 360 36.69 -9.66 -33.58
C ASN A 360 36.09 -8.78 -32.44
N ILE A 361 36.38 -9.13 -31.21
CA ILE A 361 35.94 -8.40 -30.01
C ILE A 361 37.18 -8.05 -29.19
N ALA A 362 37.36 -6.79 -28.92
CA ALA A 362 38.43 -6.28 -28.07
C ALA A 362 37.88 -5.71 -26.77
N PHE A 363 38.53 -6.01 -25.67
CA PHE A 363 38.32 -5.35 -24.40
C PHE A 363 39.49 -4.39 -24.13
N ASN A 364 39.20 -3.17 -23.77
CA ASN A 364 40.18 -2.16 -23.46
C ASN A 364 39.87 -1.44 -22.17
N LYS A 365 40.87 -0.79 -21.56
CA LYS A 365 40.69 -0.02 -20.34
C LYS A 365 39.66 1.10 -20.50
N SER A 366 39.16 1.63 -19.40
CA SER A 366 38.26 2.80 -19.40
C SER A 366 38.91 3.96 -20.15
N SER A 367 38.09 4.70 -20.90
CA SER A 367 38.57 5.79 -21.80
C SER A 367 39.04 7.05 -21.06
N GLY A 368 38.70 7.20 -19.77
CA GLY A 368 39.04 8.35 -18.96
C GLY A 368 37.80 8.95 -18.24
N GLY A 369 38.05 9.89 -17.40
CA GLY A 369 37.02 10.54 -16.53
C GLY A 369 37.47 10.60 -15.10
N ASP A 370 36.49 10.79 -14.23
CA ASP A 370 36.72 10.81 -12.79
C ASP A 370 37.14 9.41 -12.28
N PRO A 371 37.94 9.32 -11.21
CA PRO A 371 38.34 8.04 -10.62
C PRO A 371 37.19 7.11 -10.29
N GLU A 372 36.03 7.66 -9.92
CA GLU A 372 34.81 6.91 -9.62
C GLU A 372 34.28 6.09 -10.81
N ILE A 373 34.59 6.51 -12.04
CA ILE A 373 34.14 5.85 -13.28
C ILE A 373 35.26 5.04 -13.91
N THR A 374 36.48 5.57 -13.91
CA THR A 374 37.63 4.98 -14.58
C THR A 374 38.27 3.82 -13.84
N MET A 375 38.02 3.73 -12.55
CA MET A 375 38.53 2.68 -11.68
C MET A 375 37.39 1.82 -11.14
N PHE A 376 37.70 0.58 -10.80
CA PHE A 376 36.79 -0.29 -10.12
C PHE A 376 36.65 0.20 -8.67
N ASN A 377 35.50 0.79 -8.36
CA ASN A 377 35.17 1.36 -7.06
C ASN A 377 34.18 0.47 -6.33
N PHE A 378 34.45 0.16 -5.08
CA PHE A 378 33.57 -0.62 -4.18
C PHE A 378 33.91 -0.36 -2.72
N ASN A 379 33.02 -0.83 -1.84
CA ASN A 379 33.22 -0.79 -0.38
C ASN A 379 33.66 -2.16 0.12
N CYS A 380 34.76 -2.18 0.85
CA CYS A 380 35.26 -3.39 1.51
C CYS A 380 35.53 -3.12 2.98
N GLY A 381 34.79 -3.80 3.86
CA GLY A 381 34.97 -3.68 5.30
C GLY A 381 34.74 -2.27 5.88
N GLY A 382 34.09 -1.39 5.15
CA GLY A 382 33.82 -0.01 5.54
C GLY A 382 34.79 1.02 4.91
N GLU A 383 35.77 0.58 4.12
CA GLU A 383 36.66 1.45 3.35
C GLU A 383 36.36 1.38 1.88
N PHE A 384 36.53 2.48 1.15
CA PHE A 384 36.24 2.61 -0.28
C PHE A 384 37.51 2.40 -1.09
N PHE A 385 37.50 1.32 -1.86
CA PHE A 385 38.63 0.91 -2.71
C PHE A 385 38.42 1.44 -4.12
N TYR A 386 39.49 1.91 -4.70
CA TYR A 386 39.62 2.34 -6.09
C TYR A 386 40.71 1.51 -6.74
N CYS A 387 40.33 0.48 -7.50
CA CYS A 387 41.26 -0.48 -8.09
C CYS A 387 41.43 -0.21 -9.56
N ASP A 388 42.67 -0.27 -10.05
CA ASP A 388 42.97 -0.19 -11.47
C ASP A 388 42.59 -1.50 -12.14
N SER A 389 41.57 -1.48 -12.99
CA SER A 389 41.05 -2.64 -13.72
C SER A 389 41.70 -2.86 -15.09
N THR A 390 42.76 -2.13 -15.43
CA THR A 390 43.40 -2.19 -16.75
C THR A 390 43.83 -3.61 -17.13
N GLN A 391 44.31 -4.39 -16.16
CA GLN A 391 44.74 -5.78 -16.41
C GLN A 391 43.58 -6.73 -16.73
N LEU A 392 42.36 -6.40 -16.30
CA LEU A 392 41.15 -7.19 -16.57
C LEU A 392 40.63 -6.96 -17.99
N PHE A 393 40.80 -5.76 -18.51
CA PHE A 393 40.28 -5.32 -19.80
C PHE A 393 41.39 -4.95 -20.77
N ASN A 394 42.23 -5.92 -21.10
CA ASN A 394 43.29 -5.80 -22.06
C ASN A 394 43.45 -7.10 -22.84
N SER A 395 42.50 -7.39 -23.72
CA SER A 395 42.49 -8.61 -24.49
C SER A 395 41.75 -8.42 -25.81
N THR A 396 42.13 -9.20 -26.82
CA THR A 396 41.44 -9.26 -28.11
C THR A 396 41.06 -10.70 -28.39
N TRP A 397 39.85 -10.92 -28.81
CA TRP A 397 39.28 -12.21 -29.09
C TRP A 397 38.83 -12.30 -30.53
N THR A 398 39.26 -13.35 -31.24
CA THR A 398 38.93 -13.57 -32.65
C THR A 398 38.21 -14.89 -32.80
N LYS A 399 37.22 -14.90 -33.67
CA LYS A 399 36.46 -16.10 -34.00
C LYS A 399 37.26 -16.88 -35.07
N ASP A 400 37.65 -18.09 -34.72
CA ASP A 400 38.39 -18.96 -35.66
C ASP A 400 37.36 -19.66 -36.56
N ASN A 401 37.52 -19.47 -37.85
CA ASN A 401 36.66 -20.08 -38.85
C ASN A 401 37.04 -21.54 -39.16
N GLU A 402 38.27 -21.97 -38.76
CA GLU A 402 38.79 -23.32 -39.05
C GLU A 402 38.43 -24.34 -37.96
N THR A 403 38.24 -23.92 -36.71
CA THR A 403 37.96 -24.76 -35.54
C THR A 403 36.54 -24.58 -35.00
N ASN A 404 35.53 -24.94 -35.79
CA ASN A 404 34.12 -24.92 -35.34
C ASN A 404 33.63 -23.62 -34.68
N GLY A 405 34.23 -22.47 -35.02
CA GLY A 405 33.82 -21.17 -34.51
C GLY A 405 34.21 -20.89 -33.07
N SER A 406 35.24 -21.54 -32.54
CA SER A 406 35.79 -21.26 -31.23
C SER A 406 36.45 -19.87 -31.18
N TRP A 407 36.32 -19.17 -30.05
CA TRP A 407 36.97 -17.89 -29.84
C TRP A 407 38.34 -18.08 -29.20
N THR A 408 39.37 -17.52 -29.85
CA THR A 408 40.76 -17.55 -29.40
C THR A 408 41.21 -16.15 -29.00
N GLY A 409 41.83 -16.04 -27.82
CA GLY A 409 42.32 -14.77 -27.28
C GLY A 409 43.80 -14.55 -27.61
N SER A 410 44.23 -13.26 -27.73
CA SER A 410 45.64 -12.92 -27.73
C SER A 410 46.23 -13.20 -26.34
N GLU A 411 47.45 -13.72 -26.29
CA GLU A 411 48.13 -14.28 -25.11
C GLU A 411 48.50 -13.26 -24.00
N SER A 412 47.79 -12.17 -23.82
CA SER A 412 48.11 -11.17 -22.80
C SER A 412 47.73 -11.56 -21.38
N ILE A 413 46.94 -12.60 -21.20
CA ILE A 413 46.57 -13.12 -19.89
C ILE A 413 47.10 -14.55 -19.76
N ASN A 414 48.15 -14.75 -18.96
CA ASN A 414 48.64 -16.08 -18.65
C ASN A 414 47.57 -16.85 -17.87
N ASN A 415 47.10 -17.95 -18.44
CA ASN A 415 46.02 -18.76 -17.89
C ASN A 415 46.29 -19.33 -16.50
N ASN A 416 47.52 -19.29 -16.02
CA ASN A 416 47.90 -19.90 -14.73
C ASN A 416 48.23 -18.89 -13.62
N ASP A 417 48.23 -17.60 -13.91
CA ASP A 417 48.63 -16.58 -12.95
C ASP A 417 47.45 -15.88 -12.30
N THR A 418 47.62 -15.58 -11.02
CA THR A 418 46.67 -14.71 -10.30
C THR A 418 46.83 -13.27 -10.79
N ILE A 419 45.75 -12.64 -11.23
CA ILE A 419 45.70 -11.22 -11.58
C ILE A 419 45.66 -10.40 -10.30
N ILE A 420 46.64 -9.51 -10.14
CA ILE A 420 46.70 -8.60 -8.99
C ILE A 420 46.34 -7.19 -9.44
N LEU A 421 45.21 -6.68 -8.96
CA LEU A 421 44.79 -5.31 -9.25
C LEU A 421 45.29 -4.37 -8.13
N PRO A 422 46.12 -3.36 -8.48
CA PRO A 422 46.54 -2.37 -7.51
C PRO A 422 45.37 -1.47 -7.11
N CYS A 423 45.16 -1.27 -5.83
CA CYS A 423 44.07 -0.46 -5.29
C CYS A 423 44.61 0.71 -4.49
N ARG A 424 43.88 1.81 -4.51
CA ARG A 424 44.01 2.97 -3.65
C ARG A 424 42.79 3.09 -2.77
N ILE A 425 42.98 3.62 -1.56
CA ILE A 425 41.85 3.87 -0.61
C ILE A 425 41.65 5.36 -0.53
N ARG A 426 40.40 5.76 -0.65
CA ARG A 426 39.98 7.15 -0.54
C ARG A 426 39.00 7.29 0.60
N GLN A 427 39.19 8.28 1.44
CA GLN A 427 38.33 8.52 2.60
C GLN A 427 37.27 9.58 2.35
N ILE A 428 37.54 10.57 1.50
CA ILE A 428 36.57 11.61 1.13
C ILE A 428 35.95 11.21 -0.21
N ILE A 429 34.64 10.96 -0.18
CA ILE A 429 33.90 10.37 -1.29
C ILE A 429 32.73 11.27 -1.66
N ASN A 430 32.60 11.56 -2.94
CA ASN A 430 31.40 12.19 -3.50
C ASN A 430 30.47 11.08 -3.98
N MET A 431 29.58 10.62 -3.09
CA MET A 431 28.60 9.60 -3.46
C MET A 431 27.53 10.18 -4.38
N TRP A 432 27.07 9.37 -5.32
CA TRP A 432 25.98 9.69 -6.23
C TRP A 432 26.25 10.88 -7.17
N GLN A 433 27.46 11.38 -7.20
CA GLN A 433 27.87 12.57 -8.00
C GLN A 433 27.03 13.82 -7.68
N GLU A 434 26.45 13.91 -6.49
CA GLU A 434 25.73 15.10 -6.04
C GLU A 434 26.70 16.24 -5.74
N VAL A 435 26.43 17.39 -6.35
CA VAL A 435 27.19 18.60 -6.08
C VAL A 435 26.83 19.13 -4.69
N GLY A 436 27.85 19.48 -3.91
CA GLY A 436 27.64 20.09 -2.59
C GLY A 436 27.61 19.12 -1.42
N LYS A 437 27.71 17.81 -1.66
CA LYS A 437 27.76 16.79 -0.61
C LYS A 437 28.98 15.89 -0.77
N ALA A 438 29.71 15.71 0.31
CA ALA A 438 30.81 14.76 0.40
C ALA A 438 30.78 14.04 1.74
N MET A 439 31.19 12.79 1.74
CA MET A 439 31.26 11.95 2.93
C MET A 439 32.73 11.62 3.24
N TYR A 440 33.08 11.70 4.51
CA TYR A 440 34.34 11.17 5.01
C TYR A 440 34.09 9.81 5.66
N ALA A 441 34.71 8.76 5.15
CA ALA A 441 34.64 7.42 5.74
C ALA A 441 35.73 7.30 6.83
N PRO A 442 35.37 7.11 8.10
CA PRO A 442 36.35 6.92 9.15
C PRO A 442 37.26 5.72 8.89
N PRO A 443 38.54 5.79 9.19
CA PRO A 443 39.43 4.67 8.97
C PRO A 443 39.07 3.48 9.85
N ILE A 444 39.24 2.29 9.32
CA ILE A 444 39.00 1.03 10.02
C ILE A 444 40.31 0.54 10.62
N ARG A 445 40.26 0.11 11.87
CA ARG A 445 41.43 -0.43 12.60
C ARG A 445 41.84 -1.80 12.07
N GLY A 446 43.13 -2.07 12.11
CA GLY A 446 43.71 -3.35 11.73
C GLY A 446 43.88 -3.52 10.22
N ASN A 447 44.03 -4.75 9.77
CA ASN A 447 44.03 -5.11 8.37
C ASN A 447 42.58 -5.36 7.93
N ILE A 448 42.32 -5.17 6.66
CA ILE A 448 41.02 -5.45 6.04
C ILE A 448 41.21 -6.49 4.96
N SER A 449 40.34 -7.48 4.98
CA SER A 449 40.23 -8.47 3.91
C SER A 449 38.76 -8.76 3.64
N CYS A 450 38.37 -8.75 2.38
CA CYS A 450 37.02 -9.10 1.96
C CYS A 450 37.06 -10.00 0.74
N SER A 451 36.08 -10.88 0.65
CA SER A 451 35.88 -11.77 -0.49
C SER A 451 34.49 -11.47 -1.07
N SER A 452 34.42 -11.20 -2.36
CA SER A 452 33.19 -10.93 -3.07
C SER A 452 33.10 -11.77 -4.33
N ASN A 453 31.88 -11.94 -4.82
CA ASN A 453 31.62 -12.66 -6.06
C ASN A 453 31.30 -11.69 -7.19
N ILE A 454 32.07 -11.70 -8.26
CA ILE A 454 31.75 -10.98 -9.48
C ILE A 454 30.64 -11.74 -10.20
N THR A 455 29.47 -11.13 -10.32
CA THR A 455 28.29 -11.75 -10.93
C THR A 455 27.86 -11.08 -12.24
N GLY A 456 28.42 -9.95 -12.55
CA GLY A 456 28.12 -9.22 -13.78
C GLY A 456 29.13 -8.13 -14.10
N LEU A 457 29.00 -7.56 -15.26
CA LEU A 457 29.83 -6.46 -15.76
C LEU A 457 28.95 -5.37 -16.39
N LEU A 458 29.42 -4.14 -16.27
CA LEU A 458 28.89 -3.00 -17.04
C LEU A 458 29.88 -2.64 -18.13
N LEU A 459 29.45 -2.68 -19.38
CA LEU A 459 30.28 -2.42 -20.54
C LEU A 459 29.69 -1.28 -21.37
N THR A 460 30.58 -0.55 -22.03
CA THR A 460 30.27 0.45 -23.05
C THR A 460 31.04 0.11 -24.34
N ARG A 461 30.40 0.34 -25.47
CA ARG A 461 31.01 0.08 -26.78
C ARG A 461 31.54 1.39 -27.36
N ASP A 462 32.73 1.35 -27.93
CA ASP A 462 33.30 2.48 -28.67
C ASP A 462 32.49 2.75 -29.94
N GLY A 463 32.25 4.03 -30.21
CA GLY A 463 31.58 4.47 -31.43
C GLY A 463 32.59 5.07 -32.42
N GLY A 464 32.10 5.40 -33.59
CA GLY A 464 32.87 6.06 -34.65
C GLY A 464 32.97 5.19 -35.91
N LYS A 465 33.11 5.87 -37.03
CA LYS A 465 33.41 5.20 -38.31
C LYS A 465 34.91 5.22 -38.49
N ASN A 466 35.55 4.06 -38.38
CA ASN A 466 36.93 3.91 -38.79
C ASN A 466 36.95 3.70 -40.31
N ASN A 467 37.69 4.56 -41.00
CA ASN A 467 37.86 4.50 -42.47
C ASN A 467 38.80 3.37 -42.95
N ASP A 468 39.35 2.59 -42.04
CA ASP A 468 40.28 1.52 -42.36
C ASP A 468 39.56 0.18 -42.47
N ASN A 469 39.67 -0.45 -43.63
CA ASN A 469 39.05 -1.73 -44.00
C ASN A 469 39.43 -2.91 -43.07
N ILE A 470 40.44 -2.77 -42.23
CA ILE A 470 40.90 -3.78 -41.27
C ILE A 470 40.08 -3.73 -39.95
N THR A 471 39.50 -2.57 -39.61
CA THR A 471 38.77 -2.35 -38.35
C THR A 471 37.24 -2.53 -38.46
N GLU A 472 36.74 -2.78 -39.68
CA GLU A 472 35.31 -2.89 -39.97
C GLU A 472 34.64 -4.08 -39.25
N ASN A 473 35.42 -5.11 -38.90
CA ASN A 473 34.96 -6.32 -38.19
C ASN A 473 35.33 -6.36 -36.70
N MET A 474 35.98 -5.32 -36.17
CA MET A 474 36.37 -5.28 -34.75
C MET A 474 35.53 -4.29 -33.96
N GLU A 475 35.02 -4.73 -32.82
CA GLU A 475 34.32 -3.88 -31.84
C GLU A 475 35.11 -3.83 -30.54
N THR A 476 35.23 -2.65 -29.96
CA THR A 476 35.95 -2.43 -28.70
C THR A 476 34.98 -2.14 -27.59
N PHE A 477 35.11 -2.87 -26.49
CA PHE A 477 34.31 -2.71 -25.28
C PHE A 477 35.18 -2.24 -24.13
N ARG A 478 34.67 -1.28 -23.37
CA ARG A 478 35.34 -0.72 -22.20
C ARG A 478 34.47 -0.89 -20.97
N PRO A 479 35.06 -1.06 -19.76
CA PRO A 479 34.27 -1.07 -18.54
C PRO A 479 33.56 0.29 -18.37
N GLY A 480 32.29 0.22 -18.06
CA GLY A 480 31.45 1.37 -17.84
C GLY A 480 30.99 1.48 -16.37
N GLY A 481 30.14 2.41 -16.09
CA GLY A 481 29.59 2.62 -14.76
C GLY A 481 29.23 4.08 -14.52
N GLY A 482 28.98 4.44 -13.27
CA GLY A 482 28.65 5.81 -12.88
C GLY A 482 27.16 6.05 -12.69
N ASN A 483 26.30 5.42 -13.48
CA ASN A 483 24.87 5.44 -13.23
C ASN A 483 24.47 4.23 -12.36
N MET A 484 24.24 4.46 -11.07
CA MET A 484 23.89 3.39 -10.13
C MET A 484 22.54 2.74 -10.42
N LYS A 485 21.67 3.38 -11.20
CA LYS A 485 20.41 2.78 -11.64
C LYS A 485 20.63 1.50 -12.44
N ASP A 486 21.71 1.42 -13.21
CA ASP A 486 22.06 0.22 -13.97
C ASP A 486 22.42 -0.96 -13.06
N ASN A 487 23.04 -0.69 -11.92
CA ASN A 487 23.30 -1.71 -10.90
C ASN A 487 21.99 -2.31 -10.37
N TRP A 488 20.99 -1.46 -10.14
CA TRP A 488 19.69 -1.90 -9.66
C TRP A 488 18.88 -2.58 -10.77
N ARG A 489 18.97 -2.12 -12.00
CA ARG A 489 18.35 -2.78 -13.15
C ARG A 489 18.86 -4.20 -13.35
N SER A 490 20.11 -4.47 -13.04
CA SER A 490 20.71 -5.80 -13.15
C SER A 490 20.03 -6.85 -12.27
N GLU A 491 19.38 -6.43 -11.18
CA GLU A 491 18.64 -7.30 -10.27
C GLU A 491 17.12 -7.21 -10.45
N LEU A 492 16.60 -6.03 -10.82
CA LEU A 492 15.17 -5.79 -10.95
C LEU A 492 14.63 -6.07 -12.37
N TYR A 493 15.46 -6.56 -13.29
CA TYR A 493 15.07 -6.76 -14.69
C TYR A 493 13.89 -7.71 -14.90
N LYS A 494 13.72 -8.66 -13.99
CA LYS A 494 12.68 -9.69 -14.06
C LYS A 494 11.35 -9.31 -13.37
N TYR A 495 11.28 -8.15 -12.76
CA TYR A 495 10.10 -7.70 -12.02
C TYR A 495 9.37 -6.58 -12.73
N LYS A 496 8.06 -6.58 -12.54
CA LYS A 496 7.16 -5.54 -13.04
C LYS A 496 6.06 -5.28 -12.01
N VAL A 497 5.79 -4.04 -11.70
CA VAL A 497 4.68 -3.65 -10.83
C VAL A 497 3.45 -3.43 -11.68
N VAL A 498 2.34 -4.01 -11.27
CA VAL A 498 1.04 -3.86 -11.89
C VAL A 498 0.00 -3.46 -10.86
N GLU A 499 -0.96 -2.68 -11.30
CA GLU A 499 -2.14 -2.30 -10.55
C GLU A 499 -3.26 -3.27 -10.85
N ILE A 500 -3.87 -3.85 -9.80
CA ILE A 500 -5.00 -4.74 -9.96
C ILE A 500 -6.27 -3.91 -10.15
N GLU A 501 -7.02 -4.20 -11.19
CA GLU A 501 -8.33 -3.62 -11.48
C GLU A 501 -9.42 -4.66 -11.21
N PRO A 502 -9.94 -4.73 -9.98
CA PRO A 502 -10.83 -5.83 -9.59
C PRO A 502 -12.25 -5.68 -10.11
N LEU A 503 -12.64 -4.52 -10.60
CA LEU A 503 -13.97 -4.28 -11.17
C LEU A 503 -14.02 -4.73 -12.63
N GLY A 504 -14.90 -5.66 -12.93
CA GLY A 504 -15.14 -6.15 -14.28
C GLY A 504 -16.62 -6.08 -14.66
N LEU A 505 -16.89 -5.85 -15.92
CA LEU A 505 -18.22 -5.79 -16.51
C LEU A 505 -18.34 -6.87 -17.59
N ALA A 506 -19.42 -7.65 -17.56
CA ALA A 506 -19.64 -8.66 -18.56
C ALA A 506 -21.13 -8.82 -18.85
N PRO A 507 -21.53 -9.21 -20.08
CA PRO A 507 -22.91 -9.52 -20.41
C PRO A 507 -23.32 -10.86 -19.84
N THR A 508 -24.48 -10.92 -19.20
CA THR A 508 -25.12 -12.15 -18.73
C THR A 508 -26.61 -12.12 -19.01
N ARG A 509 -27.24 -13.30 -18.95
CA ARG A 509 -28.70 -13.45 -19.09
C ARG A 509 -29.45 -13.02 -17.81
N ALA A 510 -28.73 -12.79 -16.71
CA ALA A 510 -29.34 -12.48 -15.43
C ALA A 510 -29.66 -10.98 -15.33
N LYS A 511 -30.91 -10.66 -14.97
CA LYS A 511 -31.37 -9.29 -14.73
C LYS A 511 -31.63 -9.07 -13.24
N ARG A 512 -31.33 -7.90 -12.72
CA ARG A 512 -31.68 -7.49 -11.36
C ARG A 512 -33.20 -7.38 -11.22
N ARG A 513 -33.75 -8.07 -10.22
CA ARG A 513 -35.16 -7.97 -9.85
C ARG A 513 -35.33 -7.07 -8.64
N VAL A 514 -36.46 -6.36 -8.54
CA VAL A 514 -36.78 -5.41 -7.45
C VAL A 514 -36.84 -6.11 -6.08
N VAL A 515 -37.18 -7.42 -6.05
CA VAL A 515 -37.18 -8.25 -4.85
C VAL A 515 -36.32 -9.47 -5.11
N GLN A 516 -35.12 -9.50 -4.60
CA GLN A 516 -34.23 -10.66 -4.69
C GLN A 516 -34.16 -11.39 -3.35
N ARG A 517 -34.71 -12.61 -3.32
CA ARG A 517 -34.43 -13.59 -2.27
C ARG A 517 -33.03 -14.16 -2.55
N GLU A 518 -32.08 -13.85 -1.70
CA GLU A 518 -30.73 -14.36 -1.82
C GLU A 518 -30.72 -15.88 -1.65
N LYS A 519 -30.45 -16.58 -2.75
CA LYS A 519 -29.97 -17.96 -2.69
C LYS A 519 -28.47 -17.91 -2.52
N ARG A 520 -27.98 -18.26 -1.35
CA ARG A 520 -26.55 -18.55 -1.15
C ARG A 520 -26.19 -19.74 -2.03
N ALA A 521 -25.49 -19.49 -3.14
CA ALA A 521 -24.76 -20.52 -3.84
C ALA A 521 -23.53 -20.87 -2.99
N ALA A 522 -23.45 -22.10 -2.51
CA ALA A 522 -22.23 -22.64 -1.93
C ALA A 522 -21.25 -22.88 -3.09
N LEU A 523 -20.35 -21.93 -3.30
CA LEU A 523 -19.22 -22.07 -4.21
C LEU A 523 -18.17 -22.92 -3.51
N GLY A 524 -17.97 -24.15 -4.01
CA GLY A 524 -16.86 -25.01 -3.64
C GLY A 524 -15.54 -24.27 -3.88
N ALA A 525 -14.72 -24.16 -2.84
CA ALA A 525 -13.43 -23.47 -2.92
C ALA A 525 -12.46 -24.30 -3.78
N LEU A 526 -12.23 -23.88 -5.01
CA LEU A 526 -11.04 -24.25 -5.74
C LEU A 526 -9.87 -23.45 -5.18
N PHE A 527 -8.86 -24.11 -4.66
CA PHE A 527 -7.61 -23.49 -4.18
C PHE A 527 -6.77 -23.04 -5.39
N ILE A 528 -7.14 -21.91 -5.98
CA ILE A 528 -6.30 -21.20 -6.94
C ILE A 528 -5.78 -19.97 -6.19
N GLY A 529 -4.45 -19.78 -6.21
CA GLY A 529 -3.82 -18.64 -5.56
C GLY A 529 -4.16 -17.30 -6.23
N PHE A 530 -3.68 -16.20 -5.66
CA PHE A 530 -3.86 -14.83 -6.15
C PHE A 530 -3.44 -14.69 -7.62
N LEU A 531 -4.34 -14.18 -8.47
CA LEU A 531 -4.19 -14.07 -9.91
C LEU A 531 -3.94 -15.39 -10.66
N GLY A 532 -4.02 -16.53 -9.99
CA GLY A 532 -3.75 -17.83 -10.59
C GLY A 532 -4.69 -18.20 -11.76
N ALA A 533 -5.88 -17.64 -11.79
CA ALA A 533 -6.86 -17.82 -12.86
C ALA A 533 -6.79 -16.76 -13.97
N ALA A 534 -5.79 -15.89 -13.99
CA ALA A 534 -5.68 -14.81 -14.97
C ALA A 534 -5.57 -15.30 -16.43
N GLY A 535 -4.93 -16.43 -16.66
CA GLY A 535 -4.84 -17.10 -17.96
C GLY A 535 -5.99 -18.04 -18.28
N SER A 536 -6.94 -18.22 -17.37
CA SER A 536 -8.13 -19.06 -17.57
C SER A 536 -9.24 -18.28 -18.27
N THR A 537 -10.23 -19.02 -18.83
CA THR A 537 -11.40 -18.40 -19.41
C THR A 537 -12.18 -17.59 -18.37
N MET A 538 -12.95 -16.60 -18.81
CA MET A 538 -13.75 -15.76 -17.91
C MET A 538 -14.68 -16.58 -17.02
N GLY A 539 -15.31 -17.62 -17.55
CA GLY A 539 -16.19 -18.53 -16.81
C GLY A 539 -15.46 -19.27 -15.69
N ALA A 540 -14.28 -19.81 -15.98
CA ALA A 540 -13.46 -20.52 -15.00
C ALA A 540 -12.88 -19.54 -13.95
N ALA A 541 -12.42 -18.37 -14.38
CA ALA A 541 -11.86 -17.35 -13.49
C ALA A 541 -12.91 -16.74 -12.53
N SER A 542 -14.18 -16.69 -12.93
CA SER A 542 -15.28 -16.15 -12.10
C SER A 542 -15.54 -16.95 -10.83
N VAL A 543 -15.09 -18.19 -10.74
CA VAL A 543 -15.18 -19.02 -9.52
C VAL A 543 -14.19 -18.56 -8.45
N THR A 544 -13.12 -17.89 -8.83
CA THR A 544 -12.01 -17.48 -7.96
C THR A 544 -12.04 -16.01 -7.53
N LEU A 545 -13.13 -15.30 -7.79
CA LEU A 545 -13.27 -13.87 -7.43
C LEU A 545 -13.03 -13.60 -5.94
N THR A 546 -13.39 -14.54 -5.07
CA THR A 546 -13.21 -14.43 -3.62
C THR A 546 -11.75 -14.34 -3.22
N VAL A 547 -10.84 -14.96 -3.97
CA VAL A 547 -9.40 -14.96 -3.64
C VAL A 547 -8.83 -13.57 -3.81
N GLN A 548 -9.05 -12.91 -4.96
CA GLN A 548 -8.58 -11.56 -5.21
C GLN A 548 -9.23 -10.54 -4.28
N ALA A 549 -10.54 -10.63 -4.06
CA ALA A 549 -11.27 -9.73 -3.16
C ALA A 549 -10.83 -9.88 -1.70
N ARG A 550 -10.60 -11.10 -1.22
CA ARG A 550 -10.10 -11.35 0.14
C ARG A 550 -8.68 -10.84 0.32
N LEU A 551 -7.80 -11.03 -0.65
CA LEU A 551 -6.41 -10.58 -0.54
C LEU A 551 -6.29 -9.07 -0.54
N LEU A 552 -7.14 -8.35 -1.27
CA LEU A 552 -7.24 -6.90 -1.17
C LEU A 552 -7.60 -6.46 0.25
N LEU A 553 -8.58 -7.09 0.88
CA LEU A 553 -9.00 -6.83 2.27
C LEU A 553 -7.96 -7.30 3.29
N THR A 554 -7.45 -8.52 3.16
CA THR A 554 -6.48 -9.10 4.10
C THR A 554 -5.16 -8.36 4.06
N GLY A 555 -4.71 -7.91 2.88
CA GLY A 555 -3.53 -7.08 2.72
C GLY A 555 -3.64 -5.78 3.51
N ILE A 556 -4.80 -5.11 3.46
CA ILE A 556 -5.08 -3.88 4.24
C ILE A 556 -5.05 -4.16 5.74
N VAL A 557 -5.71 -5.22 6.21
CA VAL A 557 -5.78 -5.59 7.63
C VAL A 557 -4.41 -6.02 8.16
N GLN A 558 -3.66 -6.82 7.39
CA GLN A 558 -2.35 -7.32 7.77
C GLN A 558 -1.31 -6.20 7.84
N GLN A 559 -1.36 -5.24 6.93
CA GLN A 559 -0.54 -4.03 6.99
C GLN A 559 -0.85 -3.19 8.25
N GLN A 560 -2.11 -3.10 8.68
CA GLN A 560 -2.49 -2.42 9.91
C GLN A 560 -1.95 -3.14 11.16
N ASN A 561 -2.04 -4.46 11.23
CA ASN A 561 -1.55 -5.24 12.37
C ASN A 561 -0.02 -5.18 12.52
N ASN A 562 0.70 -5.22 11.40
CA ASN A 562 2.15 -5.10 11.42
C ASN A 562 2.62 -3.71 11.88
N LEU A 563 1.82 -2.67 11.60
CA LEU A 563 2.12 -1.33 12.12
C LEU A 563 1.92 -1.22 13.62
N LEU A 564 0.82 -1.73 14.13
CA LEU A 564 0.57 -1.69 15.57
C LEU A 564 1.72 -2.34 16.32
N LYS A 565 2.22 -3.48 15.83
CA LYS A 565 3.41 -4.13 16.39
C LYS A 565 4.69 -3.29 16.24
N ALA A 566 4.86 -2.63 15.11
CA ALA A 566 6.03 -1.77 14.87
C ALA A 566 5.95 -0.47 15.68
N ILE A 567 4.78 0.12 15.84
CA ILE A 567 4.55 1.31 16.69
C ILE A 567 4.73 0.95 18.17
N GLU A 568 4.23 -0.19 18.63
CA GLU A 568 4.45 -0.67 20.00
C GLU A 568 5.94 -0.91 20.30
N ALA A 569 6.70 -1.41 19.31
CA ALA A 569 8.15 -1.59 19.42
C ALA A 569 8.95 -0.28 19.35
N GLN A 570 8.40 0.78 18.76
CA GLN A 570 9.09 2.05 18.48
C GLN A 570 8.56 3.26 19.26
N GLN A 571 7.83 3.08 20.34
CA GLN A 571 7.30 4.20 21.15
C GLN A 571 8.34 5.23 21.64
N HIS A 572 9.63 5.00 21.39
CA HIS A 572 10.72 5.89 21.77
C HIS A 572 11.37 6.70 20.64
N LEU A 573 11.02 6.52 19.38
CA LEU A 573 11.65 7.25 18.26
C LEU A 573 10.62 7.58 17.18
N LEU A 574 9.91 8.67 17.35
CA LEU A 574 9.12 9.36 16.31
C LEU A 574 10.04 10.04 15.26
N GLN A 575 11.08 9.36 14.81
CA GLN A 575 11.77 9.74 13.60
C GLN A 575 11.09 9.01 12.44
N LEU A 576 10.41 9.78 11.61
CA LEU A 576 9.90 9.33 10.33
C LEU A 576 11.08 8.85 9.48
N THR A 577 11.34 7.55 9.50
CA THR A 577 12.36 6.93 8.64
C THR A 577 11.85 6.85 7.21
N VAL A 578 12.75 6.73 6.23
CA VAL A 578 12.38 6.55 4.82
C VAL A 578 11.42 5.38 4.64
N TRP A 579 11.72 4.24 5.26
CA TRP A 579 10.87 3.05 5.20
C TRP A 579 9.52 3.23 5.91
N GLY A 580 9.49 3.97 7.02
CA GLY A 580 8.26 4.29 7.73
C GLY A 580 7.33 5.18 6.90
N ILE A 581 7.86 6.21 6.26
CA ILE A 581 7.11 7.09 5.36
C ILE A 581 6.52 6.29 4.19
N LYS A 582 7.32 5.43 3.57
CA LYS A 582 6.86 4.59 2.45
C LYS A 582 5.77 3.62 2.85
N GLN A 583 5.86 3.01 4.02
CA GLN A 583 4.79 2.17 4.56
C GLN A 583 3.50 2.94 4.77
N LEU A 584 3.56 4.15 5.31
CA LEU A 584 2.39 5.00 5.50
C LEU A 584 1.76 5.39 4.16
N GLN A 585 2.57 5.77 3.17
CA GLN A 585 2.10 6.07 1.82
C GLN A 585 1.41 4.86 1.17
N ALA A 586 2.02 3.68 1.25
CA ALA A 586 1.46 2.45 0.72
C ALA A 586 0.09 2.12 1.35
N ARG A 587 -0.08 2.36 2.64
CA ARG A 587 -1.33 2.11 3.37
C ARG A 587 -2.44 3.07 2.98
N VAL A 588 -2.13 4.37 2.99
CA VAL A 588 -3.11 5.39 2.61
C VAL A 588 -3.60 5.11 1.19
N LEU A 589 -2.71 4.82 0.26
CA LEU A 589 -3.04 4.49 -1.11
C LEU A 589 -3.93 3.24 -1.21
N SER A 590 -3.62 2.19 -0.45
CA SER A 590 -4.41 0.94 -0.45
C SER A 590 -5.83 1.16 0.08
N ILE A 591 -5.98 1.93 1.16
CA ILE A 591 -7.28 2.25 1.74
C ILE A 591 -8.08 3.14 0.79
N GLU A 592 -7.45 4.15 0.20
CA GLU A 592 -8.09 5.07 -0.76
C GLU A 592 -8.66 4.31 -1.96
N ARG A 593 -7.89 3.42 -2.55
CA ARG A 593 -8.34 2.59 -3.67
C ARG A 593 -9.50 1.69 -3.30
N TYR A 594 -9.39 0.99 -2.19
CA TYR A 594 -10.45 0.12 -1.72
C TYR A 594 -11.75 0.90 -1.48
N LEU A 595 -11.66 2.05 -0.83
CA LEU A 595 -12.83 2.90 -0.58
C LEU A 595 -13.44 3.43 -1.88
N LYS A 596 -12.63 3.79 -2.86
CA LYS A 596 -13.10 4.22 -4.18
C LYS A 596 -13.88 3.10 -4.89
N ASP A 597 -13.37 1.88 -4.88
CA ASP A 597 -14.05 0.71 -5.46
C ASP A 597 -15.36 0.41 -4.72
N GLN A 598 -15.36 0.45 -3.39
CA GLN A 598 -16.56 0.24 -2.57
C GLN A 598 -17.58 1.35 -2.79
N GLN A 599 -17.14 2.59 -2.99
CA GLN A 599 -18.03 3.70 -3.32
C GLN A 599 -18.75 3.49 -4.65
N LEU A 600 -18.04 3.08 -5.70
CA LEU A 600 -18.62 2.76 -7.00
C LEU A 600 -19.62 1.63 -6.88
N LEU A 601 -19.28 0.55 -6.21
CA LEU A 601 -20.18 -0.57 -5.94
C LEU A 601 -21.42 -0.13 -5.14
N GLY A 602 -21.26 0.78 -4.18
CA GLY A 602 -22.35 1.37 -3.40
C GLY A 602 -23.31 2.17 -4.28
N ILE A 603 -22.78 3.04 -5.16
CA ILE A 603 -23.56 3.86 -6.09
C ILE A 603 -24.38 2.98 -7.04
N TRP A 604 -23.88 1.82 -7.43
CA TRP A 604 -24.58 0.87 -8.31
C TRP A 604 -25.51 -0.10 -7.56
N GLY A 605 -25.62 0.00 -6.24
CA GLY A 605 -26.39 -0.92 -5.41
C GLY A 605 -25.81 -2.33 -5.34
N CYS A 606 -24.49 -2.45 -5.51
CA CYS A 606 -23.74 -3.70 -5.51
C CYS A 606 -22.86 -3.89 -4.26
N SER A 607 -23.06 -3.09 -3.22
CA SER A 607 -22.26 -3.14 -2.00
C SER A 607 -22.25 -4.54 -1.37
N GLY A 608 -21.06 -5.03 -1.05
CA GLY A 608 -20.85 -6.33 -0.43
C GLY A 608 -21.10 -7.56 -1.31
N LYS A 609 -21.31 -7.36 -2.61
CA LYS A 609 -21.51 -8.45 -3.59
C LYS A 609 -20.29 -8.62 -4.46
N LEU A 610 -19.86 -9.85 -4.70
CA LEU A 610 -18.79 -10.17 -5.65
C LEU A 610 -19.32 -10.24 -7.08
N ILE A 611 -20.55 -10.73 -7.27
CA ILE A 611 -21.26 -10.78 -8.54
C ILE A 611 -22.59 -10.05 -8.33
N CYS A 612 -22.81 -9.00 -9.10
CA CYS A 612 -23.97 -8.16 -8.99
C CYS A 612 -24.65 -8.00 -10.34
N THR A 613 -25.85 -8.55 -10.44
CA THR A 613 -26.69 -8.35 -11.63
C THR A 613 -27.29 -6.94 -11.62
N THR A 614 -27.44 -6.35 -12.80
CA THR A 614 -28.00 -5.00 -12.96
C THR A 614 -29.22 -5.00 -13.85
N ALA A 615 -29.89 -3.88 -13.94
CA ALA A 615 -31.02 -3.66 -14.85
C ALA A 615 -30.62 -2.90 -16.12
N VAL A 616 -29.31 -2.71 -16.37
CA VAL A 616 -28.82 -2.08 -17.59
C VAL A 616 -28.73 -3.11 -18.70
N PRO A 617 -29.41 -2.91 -19.85
CA PRO A 617 -29.32 -3.82 -20.98
C PRO A 617 -27.94 -3.73 -21.64
N TRP A 618 -27.43 -4.85 -22.10
CA TRP A 618 -26.20 -4.90 -22.86
C TRP A 618 -26.42 -4.38 -24.27
N ASN A 619 -25.57 -3.45 -24.71
CA ASN A 619 -25.65 -2.92 -26.08
C ASN A 619 -24.69 -3.68 -26.99
N THR A 620 -25.19 -4.20 -28.07
CA THR A 620 -24.40 -4.93 -29.08
C THR A 620 -23.31 -4.09 -29.74
N SER A 621 -23.41 -2.76 -29.67
CA SER A 621 -22.37 -1.86 -30.14
C SER A 621 -21.09 -1.89 -29.27
N TRP A 622 -21.16 -2.32 -28.02
CA TRP A 622 -20.02 -2.48 -27.12
C TRP A 622 -19.21 -3.72 -27.44
N SER A 623 -19.89 -4.82 -27.70
CA SER A 623 -19.32 -6.06 -28.25
C SER A 623 -20.43 -6.87 -28.86
N ASN A 624 -20.21 -7.37 -30.09
CA ASN A 624 -21.13 -8.20 -30.83
C ASN A 624 -20.82 -9.71 -30.70
N LYS A 625 -19.86 -10.06 -29.85
CA LYS A 625 -19.48 -11.46 -29.59
C LYS A 625 -20.58 -12.20 -28.86
N SER A 626 -20.77 -13.48 -29.17
CA SER A 626 -21.72 -14.32 -28.46
C SER A 626 -21.31 -14.54 -27.01
N VAL A 627 -22.26 -14.71 -26.11
CA VAL A 627 -22.01 -14.97 -24.69
C VAL A 627 -21.10 -16.17 -24.48
N ASP A 628 -21.31 -17.24 -25.24
CA ASP A 628 -20.50 -18.45 -25.15
C ASP A 628 -19.05 -18.18 -25.55
N MET A 629 -18.84 -17.37 -26.59
CA MET A 629 -17.47 -16.98 -26.99
C MET A 629 -16.78 -16.15 -25.90
N ILE A 630 -17.48 -15.20 -25.29
CA ILE A 630 -16.93 -14.34 -24.22
C ILE A 630 -16.55 -15.20 -23.01
N TRP A 631 -17.45 -16.07 -22.54
CA TRP A 631 -17.26 -16.80 -21.29
C TRP A 631 -16.39 -18.06 -21.40
N HIS A 632 -16.28 -18.67 -22.56
CA HIS A 632 -15.55 -19.92 -22.74
C HIS A 632 -14.25 -19.80 -23.51
N ASN A 633 -14.04 -18.74 -24.27
CA ASN A 633 -12.87 -18.61 -25.15
C ASN A 633 -12.00 -17.37 -24.83
N MET A 634 -12.44 -16.46 -23.99
CA MET A 634 -11.71 -15.25 -23.67
C MET A 634 -11.27 -15.24 -22.19
N THR A 635 -10.14 -14.58 -21.93
CA THR A 635 -9.71 -14.25 -20.59
C THR A 635 -10.27 -12.87 -20.18
N TRP A 636 -10.32 -12.60 -18.89
CA TRP A 636 -10.74 -11.29 -18.38
C TRP A 636 -9.87 -10.14 -18.89
N MET A 637 -8.57 -10.37 -19.04
CA MET A 637 -7.64 -9.36 -19.57
C MET A 637 -7.99 -8.97 -21.01
N GLU A 638 -8.26 -9.94 -21.87
CA GLU A 638 -8.63 -9.71 -23.27
C GLU A 638 -9.99 -9.02 -23.38
N TRP A 639 -10.95 -9.47 -22.57
CA TRP A 639 -12.28 -8.90 -22.54
C TRP A 639 -12.27 -7.43 -22.07
N GLU A 640 -11.58 -7.11 -20.99
CA GLU A 640 -11.49 -5.74 -20.48
C GLU A 640 -10.82 -4.79 -21.46
N ARG A 641 -9.80 -5.23 -22.21
CA ARG A 641 -9.21 -4.43 -23.28
C ARG A 641 -10.22 -4.12 -24.39
N GLU A 642 -11.10 -5.07 -24.71
CA GLU A 642 -12.10 -4.89 -25.77
C GLU A 642 -13.16 -3.86 -25.38
N ILE A 643 -13.59 -3.85 -24.11
CA ILE A 643 -14.64 -2.95 -23.62
C ILE A 643 -14.13 -1.67 -22.98
N ASP A 644 -12.83 -1.47 -22.91
CA ASP A 644 -12.21 -0.34 -22.19
C ASP A 644 -12.77 1.03 -22.63
N ASN A 645 -12.98 1.22 -23.91
CA ASN A 645 -13.56 2.45 -24.46
C ASN A 645 -15.03 2.71 -24.03
N TYR A 646 -15.74 1.70 -23.58
CA TYR A 646 -17.15 1.77 -23.20
C TYR A 646 -17.36 1.76 -21.68
N THR A 647 -16.32 1.51 -20.91
CA THR A 647 -16.39 1.32 -19.46
C THR A 647 -16.99 2.54 -18.76
N ASP A 648 -16.55 3.75 -19.09
CA ASP A 648 -17.07 4.98 -18.51
C ASP A 648 -18.54 5.23 -18.85
N LEU A 649 -18.94 4.87 -20.06
CA LEU A 649 -20.34 4.97 -20.49
C LEU A 649 -21.22 4.01 -19.69
N ILE A 650 -20.76 2.77 -19.53
CA ILE A 650 -21.46 1.74 -18.76
C ILE A 650 -21.57 2.14 -17.29
N TYR A 651 -20.54 2.72 -16.71
CA TYR A 651 -20.56 3.22 -15.33
C TYR A 651 -21.63 4.30 -15.13
N LYS A 652 -21.75 5.25 -16.06
CA LYS A 652 -22.81 6.27 -16.02
C LYS A 652 -24.21 5.68 -16.14
N LEU A 653 -24.37 4.65 -17.00
CA LEU A 653 -25.65 3.96 -17.14
C LEU A 653 -26.01 3.16 -15.88
N LEU A 654 -25.03 2.56 -15.22
CA LEU A 654 -25.23 1.83 -13.96
C LEU A 654 -25.69 2.78 -12.84
N GLU A 655 -25.08 3.95 -12.73
CA GLU A 655 -25.45 4.99 -11.79
C GLU A 655 -26.88 5.50 -12.06
N ALA A 656 -27.18 5.82 -13.31
CA ALA A 656 -28.51 6.30 -13.70
C ALA A 656 -29.60 5.26 -13.43
N SER A 657 -29.31 3.98 -13.73
CA SER A 657 -30.23 2.86 -13.46
C SER A 657 -30.50 2.67 -11.96
N GLN A 658 -29.47 2.79 -11.13
CA GLN A 658 -29.61 2.66 -9.67
C GLN A 658 -30.42 3.82 -9.09
N ASN A 659 -30.18 5.05 -9.55
CA ASN A 659 -30.93 6.23 -9.13
C ASN A 659 -32.42 6.10 -9.48
N GLN A 660 -32.72 5.56 -10.67
CA GLN A 660 -34.10 5.29 -11.09
C GLN A 660 -34.73 4.20 -10.24
N GLN A 661 -33.98 3.13 -9.89
CA GLN A 661 -34.47 2.05 -9.04
C GLN A 661 -34.77 2.54 -7.63
N GLU A 662 -33.91 3.37 -7.05
CA GLU A 662 -34.14 3.97 -5.72
C GLU A 662 -35.37 4.85 -5.69
N LYS A 663 -35.60 5.65 -6.72
CA LYS A 663 -36.84 6.43 -6.87
C LYS A 663 -38.06 5.53 -6.91
N ASN A 664 -38.00 4.46 -7.72
CA ASN A 664 -39.09 3.51 -7.83
C ASN A 664 -39.38 2.79 -6.51
N GLU A 665 -38.34 2.43 -5.75
CA GLU A 665 -38.47 1.82 -4.43
C GLU A 665 -39.09 2.81 -3.42
N GLN A 666 -38.69 4.08 -3.44
CA GLN A 666 -39.28 5.12 -2.60
C GLN A 666 -40.76 5.33 -2.93
N GLU A 667 -41.12 5.41 -4.21
CA GLU A 667 -42.51 5.47 -4.66
C GLU A 667 -43.33 4.25 -4.21
N LEU A 668 -42.75 3.03 -4.32
CA LEU A 668 -43.37 1.81 -3.83
C LEU A 668 -43.55 1.80 -2.32
N LEU A 669 -42.56 2.28 -1.55
CA LEU A 669 -42.65 2.40 -0.10
C LEU A 669 -43.71 3.43 0.33
N GLU A 670 -43.87 4.53 -0.43
CA GLU A 670 -44.94 5.47 -0.19
C GLU A 670 -46.30 4.85 -0.49
N LEU A 671 -46.45 4.10 -1.58
CA LEU A 671 -47.67 3.34 -1.87
C LEU A 671 -47.99 2.29 -0.80
N ASP A 672 -46.99 1.62 -0.26
CA ASP A 672 -47.15 0.63 0.80
C ASP A 672 -47.52 1.30 2.14
N LYS A 673 -47.00 2.49 2.41
CA LYS A 673 -47.47 3.33 3.54
C LYS A 673 -48.93 3.72 3.36
N TRP A 674 -49.35 4.09 2.17
CA TRP A 674 -50.75 4.36 1.86
C TRP A 674 -51.62 3.08 2.00
N ALA A 675 -51.16 1.95 1.54
CA ALA A 675 -51.85 0.67 1.68
C ALA A 675 -51.97 0.26 3.17
N SER A 676 -50.95 0.50 3.98
CA SER A 676 -50.97 0.24 5.42
C SER A 676 -51.94 1.19 6.15
N LEU A 677 -52.04 2.43 5.72
CA LEU A 677 -53.03 3.39 6.19
C LEU A 677 -54.44 2.94 5.84
N TRP A 678 -54.72 2.40 4.64
CA TRP A 678 -56.01 1.83 4.28
C TRP A 678 -56.33 0.57 5.05
N ASN A 679 -55.36 -0.27 5.41
CA ASN A 679 -55.56 -1.42 6.30
C ASN A 679 -55.88 -1.03 7.75
N TRP A 680 -55.39 0.13 8.21
CA TRP A 680 -55.79 0.68 9.50
C TRP A 680 -57.21 1.20 9.48
N PHE A 681 -57.78 1.61 8.33
CA PHE A 681 -59.18 1.95 8.07
C PHE A 681 -60.05 0.72 7.75
N ASP A 682 -59.68 -0.47 8.25
CA ASP A 682 -60.53 -1.63 8.09
C ASP A 682 -61.89 -1.33 8.79
N ILE A 683 -62.93 -1.18 7.95
CA ILE A 683 -64.27 -0.78 8.30
C ILE A 683 -64.85 -1.69 9.42
N THR A 684 -64.42 -2.94 9.48
CA THR A 684 -64.87 -3.91 10.48
C THR A 684 -64.39 -3.55 11.91
N ASN A 685 -63.17 -3.05 12.05
CA ASN A 685 -62.62 -2.62 13.32
C ASN A 685 -63.20 -1.24 13.73
N TRP A 686 -63.46 -0.35 12.76
CA TRP A 686 -64.05 0.96 13.02
C TRP A 686 -65.51 0.82 13.49
N LEU A 687 -66.31 -0.08 12.91
CA LEU A 687 -67.65 -0.43 13.36
C LEU A 687 -67.67 -0.99 14.80
N TRP A 688 -66.66 -1.73 15.22
CA TRP A 688 -66.51 -2.21 16.57
C TRP A 688 -66.25 -1.06 17.56
N TYR A 689 -65.43 -0.11 17.24
CA TYR A 689 -65.19 1.10 18.06
C TYR A 689 -66.42 2.00 18.12
N ILE A 690 -67.20 2.16 17.05
CA ILE A 690 -68.46 2.88 17.03
C ILE A 690 -69.47 2.17 17.92
N LYS A 691 -69.56 0.85 17.89
CA LYS A 691 -70.45 0.04 18.73
C LYS A 691 -70.16 0.22 20.24
N ILE A 692 -68.87 0.23 20.60
CA ILE A 692 -68.43 0.50 21.97
C ILE A 692 -68.76 1.94 22.33
N PHE A 693 -68.55 2.92 21.49
CA PHE A 693 -68.84 4.33 21.76
C PHE A 693 -70.36 4.54 21.97
N ILE A 694 -71.17 3.94 21.11
CA ILE A 694 -72.64 3.97 21.28
C ILE A 694 -73.13 3.29 22.59
N MET A 695 -72.53 2.18 22.97
CA MET A 695 -72.81 1.50 24.23
C MET A 695 -72.44 2.33 25.44
N ILE A 696 -71.27 3.00 25.40
CA ILE A 696 -70.83 3.86 26.50
C ILE A 696 -71.74 5.09 26.62
N VAL A 697 -72.05 5.77 25.54
CA VAL A 697 -72.92 6.93 25.51
C VAL A 697 -74.36 6.55 25.91
N GLY A 698 -74.88 5.43 25.37
CA GLY A 698 -76.17 4.89 25.72
C GLY A 698 -76.25 4.47 27.20
N GLY A 699 -75.23 3.87 27.75
CA GLY A 699 -75.09 3.56 29.17
C GLY A 699 -75.10 4.79 30.07
N LEU A 700 -74.36 5.85 29.66
CA LEU A 700 -74.32 7.12 30.41
C LEU A 700 -75.70 7.84 30.40
N ILE A 701 -76.35 7.84 29.23
CA ILE A 701 -77.64 8.41 29.05
C ILE A 701 -78.65 7.59 29.90
N GLY A 702 -78.61 6.25 29.87
CA GLY A 702 -79.42 5.38 30.66
C GLY A 702 -79.27 5.59 32.19
N LEU A 703 -78.03 5.69 32.69
CA LEU A 703 -77.70 6.04 34.05
C LEU A 703 -78.25 7.42 34.44
N ARG A 704 -78.20 8.39 33.57
CA ARG A 704 -78.72 9.74 33.82
C ARG A 704 -80.21 9.72 33.87
N ILE A 705 -80.90 8.96 33.05
CA ILE A 705 -82.38 8.75 33.13
C ILE A 705 -82.72 8.07 34.42
N VAL A 706 -82.05 7.03 34.86
CA VAL A 706 -82.24 6.35 36.13
C VAL A 706 -82.00 7.31 37.30
N PHE A 707 -80.95 8.13 37.30
CA PHE A 707 -80.74 9.15 38.33
C PHE A 707 -81.77 10.27 38.32
N THR A 708 -82.26 10.64 37.16
CA THR A 708 -83.36 11.64 37.06
C THR A 708 -84.68 11.09 37.60
N VAL A 709 -85.01 9.84 37.25
CA VAL A 709 -86.17 9.13 37.75
C VAL A 709 -86.05 8.92 39.25
N LEU A 710 -84.90 8.46 39.76
CA LEU A 710 -84.65 8.35 41.22
C LEU A 710 -84.74 9.72 41.93
N SER A 711 -84.28 10.80 41.31
CA SER A 711 -84.42 12.14 41.87
C SER A 711 -85.85 12.58 41.90
N ILE A 712 -86.64 12.28 40.87
CA ILE A 712 -88.07 12.56 40.79
C ILE A 712 -88.82 11.73 41.85
N VAL A 713 -88.55 10.41 41.97
CA VAL A 713 -89.09 9.53 42.95
C VAL A 713 -88.76 9.97 44.40
N ASN A 714 -87.52 10.43 44.61
CA ASN A 714 -87.09 10.94 45.90
C ASN A 714 -87.76 12.33 46.25
N ARG A 715 -88.05 13.15 45.19
CA ARG A 715 -88.84 14.38 45.35
C ARG A 715 -90.29 14.10 45.63
N VAL A 716 -90.91 13.06 45.07
CA VAL A 716 -92.30 12.66 45.34
C VAL A 716 -92.41 11.99 46.69
N ARG A 717 -91.36 11.32 47.18
CA ARG A 717 -91.34 10.66 48.49
C ARG A 717 -91.15 11.62 49.69
N LYS A 718 -90.58 12.81 49.47
CA LYS A 718 -90.52 13.90 50.42
C LYS A 718 -91.60 14.90 50.08
N GLY A 719 -92.85 14.55 50.57
CA GLY A 719 -94.00 15.39 50.44
C GLY A 719 -93.85 16.68 51.22
N TYR A 720 -94.41 17.66 50.61
CA TYR A 720 -95.05 18.87 51.19
C TYR A 720 -94.47 19.54 52.44
N SER A 721 -93.90 20.74 52.30
CA SER A 721 -94.56 21.92 52.94
C SER A 721 -93.88 23.23 52.56
N PRO A 722 -94.66 24.33 52.62
CA PRO A 722 -94.34 25.50 51.76
C PRO A 722 -93.81 26.66 52.60
N LEU A 723 -93.42 27.70 51.81
CA LEU A 723 -93.42 29.16 52.16
C LEU A 723 -92.41 29.66 53.22
N SER A 724 -91.55 30.56 52.94
CA SER A 724 -91.67 32.00 53.07
C SER A 724 -90.31 32.67 52.95
N PHE A 725 -90.23 33.67 52.11
CA PHE A 725 -90.03 35.09 52.30
C PHE A 725 -88.73 35.54 53.05
N GLN A 726 -88.09 36.49 52.35
CA GLN A 726 -87.57 37.77 52.80
C GLN A 726 -86.03 37.82 52.97
N THR A 727 -85.41 38.56 52.07
CA THR A 727 -84.87 39.90 52.08
C THR A 727 -83.70 40.12 53.04
N HIS A 728 -82.62 40.56 52.56
CA HIS A 728 -82.01 41.87 52.72
C HIS A 728 -80.53 41.96 52.21
N ARG A 729 -80.37 42.97 51.45
CA ARG A 729 -79.04 43.59 51.22
C ARG A 729 -78.58 44.27 52.52
N PRO A 730 -77.34 44.82 52.73
CA PRO A 730 -76.55 45.61 51.74
C PRO A 730 -75.00 45.40 51.76
N ALA A 731 -74.37 45.97 50.77
CA ALA A 731 -72.96 46.34 50.72
C ALA A 731 -72.54 47.33 51.79
N PRO A 732 -71.22 47.77 52.00
CA PRO A 732 -70.40 48.33 50.95
C PRO A 732 -68.85 48.23 51.15
N ARG A 733 -68.14 48.81 50.16
CA ARG A 733 -66.81 49.58 50.10
C ARG A 733 -65.49 48.78 49.97
N GLY A 734 -64.84 49.06 48.92
CA GLY A 734 -63.69 49.56 48.31
C GLY A 734 -62.68 50.24 49.20
N PRO A 735 -61.54 50.79 48.75
CA PRO A 735 -61.01 51.15 47.40
C PRO A 735 -59.61 50.52 47.08
N ASP A 736 -58.82 50.68 46.09
CA ASP A 736 -58.34 51.79 45.32
C ASP A 736 -57.60 51.32 44.01
N ARG A 737 -57.68 52.16 43.09
CA ARG A 737 -57.04 52.39 41.75
C ARG A 737 -55.51 52.64 41.92
N PRO A 738 -54.70 52.93 40.76
CA PRO A 738 -55.11 53.28 39.42
C PRO A 738 -54.30 52.70 38.27
N GLU A 739 -54.70 52.93 37.11
CA GLU A 739 -54.34 53.66 35.84
C GLU A 739 -53.71 52.78 34.79
N GLY A 740 -53.96 52.90 33.52
CA GLY A 740 -54.57 53.85 32.64
C GLY A 740 -54.64 53.26 31.23
N ILE A 741 -55.66 53.69 30.51
CA ILE A 741 -55.65 54.46 29.24
C ILE A 741 -55.39 53.55 28.02
N GLU A 742 -56.08 53.57 26.92
CA GLU A 742 -57.10 54.27 26.14
C GLU A 742 -57.42 53.36 24.94
N GLU A 743 -58.40 53.38 24.30
CA GLU A 743 -59.47 54.03 23.56
C GLU A 743 -59.83 53.22 22.33
N GLU A 744 -60.91 53.24 21.91
CA GLU A 744 -62.04 53.64 21.11
C GLU A 744 -62.56 52.50 20.25
N GLY A 745 -63.82 52.28 19.92
CA GLY A 745 -64.98 53.07 19.77
C GLY A 745 -65.94 52.33 18.89
N GLY A 746 -67.23 52.64 19.12
CA GLY A 746 -68.23 52.72 18.13
C GLY A 746 -69.24 51.57 17.89
N GLU A 747 -70.35 51.56 18.49
CA GLU A 747 -71.68 52.00 18.13
C GLU A 747 -72.50 51.07 17.21
N ARG A 748 -73.61 50.74 17.71
CA ARG A 748 -75.04 50.91 17.39
C ARG A 748 -75.81 49.69 16.95
N ASP A 749 -76.71 49.36 17.63
CA ASP A 749 -78.16 49.63 17.82
C ASP A 749 -79.10 48.64 17.11
N ARG A 750 -80.05 48.28 17.93
CA ARG A 750 -81.50 48.12 17.77
C ARG A 750 -82.12 46.75 17.47
N ASP A 751 -82.88 46.47 18.50
CA ASP A 751 -84.33 46.19 18.60
C ASP A 751 -84.89 45.04 17.74
N THR A 752 -85.65 44.17 18.31
CA THR A 752 -86.97 44.28 18.91
C THR A 752 -87.52 42.88 19.34
N SER A 753 -88.09 42.89 20.48
CA SER A 753 -89.36 42.26 20.96
C SER A 753 -89.75 40.82 20.66
N GLY A 754 -89.76 40.04 21.66
CA GLY A 754 -90.84 39.22 22.26
C GLY A 754 -91.20 37.87 21.62
N PRO A 755 -91.94 36.99 22.21
CA PRO A 755 -92.13 36.80 23.65
C PRO A 755 -92.02 35.39 24.15
N LEU A 756 -91.83 35.23 25.45
CA LEU A 756 -92.27 34.16 26.37
C LEU A 756 -92.77 32.84 25.77
N VAL A 757 -91.92 31.85 25.76
CA VAL A 757 -92.11 30.39 26.04
C VAL A 757 -90.82 29.68 26.15
N THR A 758 -89.91 29.98 27.02
CA THR A 758 -88.63 29.20 27.11
C THR A 758 -87.98 29.32 28.45
N GLY A 759 -88.71 29.56 29.50
CA GLY A 759 -88.13 29.58 30.84
C GLY A 759 -87.56 28.23 31.38
N PHE A 760 -88.05 27.10 30.87
CA PHE A 760 -87.66 25.81 31.39
C PHE A 760 -86.50 25.15 30.53
N LEU A 761 -86.53 25.35 29.22
CA LEU A 761 -85.49 24.80 28.32
C LEU A 761 -84.18 25.62 28.35
N ALA A 762 -84.23 26.91 28.62
CA ALA A 762 -83.08 27.75 28.77
C ALA A 762 -82.18 27.43 29.99
N ILE A 763 -82.83 27.08 31.13
CA ILE A 763 -82.18 26.68 32.39
C ILE A 763 -81.50 25.31 32.20
N ILE A 764 -82.14 24.40 31.53
CA ILE A 764 -81.53 23.07 31.21
C ILE A 764 -80.39 23.22 30.22
N TRP A 765 -80.51 24.11 29.25
CA TRP A 765 -79.49 24.35 28.25
C TRP A 765 -78.25 25.06 28.83
N VAL A 766 -78.40 26.00 29.74
CA VAL A 766 -77.31 26.66 30.44
C VAL A 766 -76.56 25.69 31.35
N ASP A 767 -77.30 24.85 32.13
CA ASP A 767 -76.74 23.83 32.99
C ASP A 767 -76.07 22.72 32.17
N LEU A 768 -76.68 22.30 31.08
CA LEU A 768 -76.04 21.36 30.12
C LEU A 768 -74.77 21.89 29.46
N ARG A 769 -74.80 23.18 29.06
CA ARG A 769 -73.60 23.88 28.49
C ARG A 769 -72.52 24.02 29.55
N ASN A 770 -72.84 24.39 30.76
CA ASN A 770 -71.87 24.49 31.87
C ASN A 770 -71.28 23.14 32.25
N LEU A 771 -72.08 22.11 32.24
CA LEU A 771 -71.65 20.74 32.52
C LEU A 771 -70.79 20.19 31.35
N CYS A 772 -71.17 20.47 30.12
CA CYS A 772 -70.38 20.11 28.97
C CYS A 772 -69.03 20.86 28.94
N LEU A 773 -68.99 22.16 29.23
CA LEU A 773 -67.77 22.92 29.33
C LEU A 773 -66.88 22.45 30.48
N PHE A 774 -67.42 22.17 31.64
CA PHE A 774 -66.74 21.61 32.82
C PHE A 774 -66.20 20.22 32.50
N SER A 775 -66.98 19.38 31.87
CA SER A 775 -66.59 18.03 31.46
C SER A 775 -65.48 18.10 30.37
N TYR A 776 -65.61 19.02 29.40
CA TYR A 776 -64.63 19.26 28.34
C TYR A 776 -63.29 19.74 28.93
N HIS A 777 -63.29 20.71 29.83
CA HIS A 777 -62.09 21.20 30.48
C HIS A 777 -61.39 20.12 31.33
N ARG A 778 -62.14 19.36 32.09
CA ARG A 778 -61.58 18.25 32.88
C ARG A 778 -61.05 17.13 32.01
N LEU A 779 -61.79 16.80 30.94
CA LEU A 779 -61.32 15.78 29.99
C LEU A 779 -60.05 16.23 29.24
N ARG A 780 -60.03 17.51 28.83
CA ARG A 780 -58.84 18.09 28.18
C ARG A 780 -57.62 18.11 29.11
N ASP A 781 -57.80 18.51 30.37
CA ASP A 781 -56.71 18.54 31.35
C ASP A 781 -56.24 17.12 31.70
N LEU A 782 -57.11 16.16 31.74
CA LEU A 782 -56.75 14.75 31.95
C LEU A 782 -56.04 14.17 30.76
N LEU A 783 -56.46 14.49 29.53
CA LEU A 783 -55.78 14.11 28.29
C LEU A 783 -54.37 14.72 28.19
N LEU A 784 -54.25 16.01 28.62
CA LEU A 784 -52.94 16.66 28.64
C LEU A 784 -51.98 16.04 29.67
N ILE A 785 -52.50 15.66 30.82
CA ILE A 785 -51.71 14.93 31.84
C ILE A 785 -51.31 13.56 31.32
N VAL A 786 -52.22 12.81 30.72
CA VAL A 786 -51.94 11.49 30.13
C VAL A 786 -50.93 11.62 28.98
N ALA A 787 -51.09 12.62 28.10
CA ALA A 787 -50.14 12.87 27.01
C ALA A 787 -48.74 13.20 27.54
N ARG A 788 -48.63 14.02 28.60
CA ARG A 788 -47.34 14.28 29.25
C ARG A 788 -46.73 13.04 29.91
N ILE A 789 -47.52 12.22 30.54
CA ILE A 789 -47.04 10.97 31.15
C ILE A 789 -46.57 9.99 30.08
N VAL A 790 -47.31 9.85 28.97
CA VAL A 790 -46.93 9.00 27.84
C VAL A 790 -45.66 9.52 27.16
N GLU A 791 -45.55 10.84 27.00
CA GLU A 791 -44.34 11.45 26.46
C GLU A 791 -43.13 11.22 27.39
N LEU A 792 -43.28 11.38 28.69
CA LEU A 792 -42.21 11.17 29.68
C LEU A 792 -41.79 9.72 29.78
N LEU A 793 -42.76 8.80 29.77
CA LEU A 793 -42.52 7.36 29.76
C LEU A 793 -41.93 6.90 28.44
N GLY A 794 -42.39 7.46 27.30
CA GLY A 794 -41.85 7.18 25.96
C GLY A 794 -40.41 7.61 25.80
N ARG A 795 -40.07 8.81 26.29
CA ARG A 795 -38.67 9.30 26.22
C ARG A 795 -37.75 8.47 27.12
N ARG A 796 -38.10 8.21 28.34
CA ARG A 796 -37.32 7.36 29.24
C ARG A 796 -37.27 5.90 28.80
N GLY A 797 -38.39 5.36 28.35
CA GLY A 797 -38.41 4.01 27.80
C GLY A 797 -37.61 3.86 26.51
N TRP A 798 -37.61 4.87 25.63
CA TRP A 798 -36.82 4.88 24.41
C TRP A 798 -35.31 5.00 24.69
N GLU A 799 -34.92 5.84 25.65
CA GLU A 799 -33.52 5.93 26.09
C GLU A 799 -33.02 4.64 26.73
N ALA A 800 -33.85 4.01 27.55
CA ALA A 800 -33.53 2.71 28.12
C ALA A 800 -33.43 1.61 27.06
N LEU A 801 -34.35 1.56 26.08
CA LEU A 801 -34.30 0.63 24.96
C LEU A 801 -33.06 0.85 24.09
N LYS A 802 -32.70 2.08 23.81
CA LYS A 802 -31.51 2.43 23.08
C LYS A 802 -30.24 2.01 23.83
N TYR A 803 -30.22 2.22 25.13
CA TYR A 803 -29.12 1.76 25.99
C TYR A 803 -29.00 0.22 25.99
N TRP A 804 -30.13 -0.50 26.17
CA TRP A 804 -30.17 -1.96 26.10
C TRP A 804 -29.76 -2.49 24.72
N TRP A 805 -30.16 -1.83 23.65
CA TRP A 805 -29.76 -2.20 22.29
C TRP A 805 -28.26 -2.05 22.06
N ASN A 806 -27.68 -0.94 22.49
CA ASN A 806 -26.25 -0.72 22.41
C ASN A 806 -25.46 -1.74 23.26
N LEU A 807 -25.99 -2.07 24.44
CA LEU A 807 -25.40 -3.09 25.32
C LEU A 807 -25.45 -4.49 24.68
N LEU A 808 -26.56 -4.86 24.06
CA LEU A 808 -26.73 -6.13 23.34
C LEU A 808 -25.80 -6.20 22.09
N GLN A 809 -25.64 -5.10 21.39
CA GLN A 809 -24.77 -5.03 20.23
C GLN A 809 -23.30 -5.14 20.64
N TYR A 810 -22.90 -4.49 21.70
CA TYR A 810 -21.57 -4.63 22.29
C TYR A 810 -21.28 -6.08 22.73
N TRP A 811 -22.23 -6.72 23.42
CA TRP A 811 -22.11 -8.11 23.86
C TRP A 811 -22.04 -9.08 22.67
N SER A 812 -22.81 -8.84 21.63
CA SER A 812 -22.77 -9.65 20.41
C SER A 812 -21.41 -9.57 19.71
N GLN A 813 -20.80 -8.39 19.65
CA GLN A 813 -19.46 -8.21 19.08
C GLN A 813 -18.37 -8.87 19.93
N GLU A 814 -18.44 -8.72 21.25
CA GLU A 814 -17.45 -9.29 22.18
C GLU A 814 -17.52 -10.82 22.21
N LEU A 815 -18.70 -11.40 22.18
CA LEU A 815 -18.91 -12.83 22.06
C LEU A 815 -18.41 -13.38 20.73
N LYS A 816 -18.62 -12.64 19.63
CA LYS A 816 -18.15 -13.04 18.31
C LYS A 816 -16.60 -13.00 18.22
N SER A 817 -15.96 -11.96 18.74
CA SER A 817 -14.49 -11.86 18.79
C SER A 817 -13.87 -12.95 19.67
N SER A 818 -14.47 -13.24 20.81
CA SER A 818 -14.01 -14.31 21.72
C SER A 818 -14.19 -15.69 21.10
N ALA A 819 -15.29 -15.93 20.39
CA ALA A 819 -15.53 -17.21 19.69
C ALA A 819 -14.55 -17.41 18.52
N VAL A 820 -14.23 -16.35 17.75
CA VAL A 820 -13.25 -16.41 16.65
C VAL A 820 -11.83 -16.67 17.19
N ASN A 821 -11.47 -16.02 18.29
CA ASN A 821 -10.17 -16.24 18.92
C ASN A 821 -10.05 -17.67 19.49
N LEU A 822 -11.10 -18.19 20.08
CA LEU A 822 -11.15 -19.57 20.55
C LEU A 822 -11.02 -20.56 19.37
N TYR A 823 -11.77 -20.32 18.30
CA TYR A 823 -11.71 -21.15 17.09
C TYR A 823 -10.31 -21.15 16.46
N ASN A 824 -9.71 -20.00 16.32
CA ASN A 824 -8.34 -19.88 15.78
C ASN A 824 -7.32 -20.56 16.68
N THR A 825 -7.46 -20.46 18.00
CA THR A 825 -6.56 -21.11 18.95
C THR A 825 -6.68 -22.64 18.88
N ILE A 826 -7.91 -23.16 18.76
CA ILE A 826 -8.17 -24.58 18.56
C ILE A 826 -7.64 -25.06 17.20
N ALA A 827 -7.83 -24.29 16.13
CA ALA A 827 -7.36 -24.64 14.80
C ALA A 827 -5.81 -24.74 14.74
N ILE A 828 -5.12 -23.81 15.40
CA ILE A 828 -3.65 -23.84 15.52
C ILE A 828 -3.18 -25.06 16.32
N ALA A 829 -3.86 -25.38 17.41
CA ALA A 829 -3.51 -26.52 18.27
C ALA A 829 -3.71 -27.89 17.59
N VAL A 830 -4.76 -28.01 16.77
CA VAL A 830 -5.00 -29.23 15.97
C VAL A 830 -3.93 -29.40 14.88
N ALA A 831 -3.38 -28.29 14.35
CA ALA A 831 -2.31 -28.33 13.36
C ALA A 831 -0.93 -28.67 13.95
N GLU A 832 -0.68 -28.40 15.24
CA GLU A 832 0.63 -28.59 15.89
C GLU A 832 0.80 -29.90 16.66
N GLY A 833 -0.23 -30.77 16.74
CA GLY A 833 -0.16 -32.09 17.37
C GLY A 833 -0.62 -32.15 18.82
N THR A 834 -0.81 -33.39 19.31
CA THR A 834 -1.57 -33.74 20.51
C THR A 834 -0.98 -33.25 21.85
N ASP A 835 0.29 -32.92 21.93
CA ASP A 835 0.94 -32.53 23.20
C ASP A 835 0.60 -31.13 23.72
N ARG A 836 0.05 -30.26 22.86
CA ARG A 836 -0.35 -28.89 23.24
C ARG A 836 -1.83 -28.70 23.54
N ILE A 837 -2.63 -29.75 23.38
CA ILE A 837 -4.11 -29.67 23.62
C ILE A 837 -4.41 -29.27 25.06
N ILE A 838 -3.65 -29.79 26.03
CA ILE A 838 -3.87 -29.47 27.46
C ILE A 838 -3.56 -28.00 27.76
N GLU A 839 -2.53 -27.45 27.16
CA GLU A 839 -2.15 -26.04 27.34
C GLU A 839 -3.18 -25.07 26.69
N VAL A 840 -3.71 -25.47 25.54
CA VAL A 840 -4.76 -24.72 24.84
C VAL A 840 -6.08 -24.76 25.60
N LEU A 841 -6.46 -25.91 26.15
CA LEU A 841 -7.65 -26.02 27.01
C LEU A 841 -7.52 -25.15 28.27
N GLN A 842 -6.34 -25.08 28.87
CA GLN A 842 -6.08 -24.18 30.00
C GLN A 842 -6.14 -22.68 29.61
N ARG A 843 -5.68 -22.32 28.43
CA ARG A 843 -5.76 -20.94 27.90
C ARG A 843 -7.21 -20.57 27.56
N ALA A 844 -7.94 -21.50 26.95
CA ALA A 844 -9.35 -21.35 26.64
C ALA A 844 -10.20 -21.19 27.91
N TRP A 845 -9.91 -22.00 28.93
CA TRP A 845 -10.57 -21.92 30.24
C TRP A 845 -10.31 -20.57 30.94
N ARG A 846 -9.07 -20.10 30.89
CA ARG A 846 -8.72 -18.76 31.41
C ARG A 846 -9.42 -17.64 30.64
N ALA A 847 -9.52 -17.75 29.29
CA ALA A 847 -10.25 -16.78 28.48
C ALA A 847 -11.74 -16.74 28.84
N ILE A 848 -12.36 -17.88 29.06
CA ILE A 848 -13.78 -17.97 29.49
C ILE A 848 -13.99 -17.35 30.88
N LEU A 849 -13.06 -17.60 31.83
CA LEU A 849 -13.11 -16.99 33.15
C LEU A 849 -12.89 -15.47 33.16
N HIS A 850 -12.28 -14.90 32.11
CA HIS A 850 -12.11 -13.45 31.95
C HIS A 850 -13.33 -12.76 31.33
N ILE A 851 -14.27 -13.48 30.73
CA ILE A 851 -15.49 -12.92 30.15
C ILE A 851 -16.31 -12.11 31.18
N PRO A 852 -16.57 -12.62 32.42
CA PRO A 852 -17.31 -11.84 33.41
C PRO A 852 -16.60 -10.54 33.82
N ARG A 853 -15.26 -10.54 33.87
CA ARG A 853 -14.49 -9.32 34.19
C ARG A 853 -14.56 -8.27 33.09
N ARG A 854 -14.52 -8.67 31.82
CA ARG A 854 -14.69 -7.77 30.66
C ARG A 854 -16.11 -7.22 30.56
N ILE A 855 -17.11 -8.03 30.89
CA ILE A 855 -18.52 -7.61 30.96
C ILE A 855 -18.69 -6.53 32.05
N ARG A 856 -18.07 -6.71 33.22
CA ARG A 856 -18.11 -5.72 34.30
C ARG A 856 -17.42 -4.40 33.88
N GLN A 857 -16.27 -4.45 33.23
CA GLN A 857 -15.57 -3.28 32.72
C GLN A 857 -16.33 -2.56 31.59
N GLY A 858 -17.07 -3.31 30.76
CA GLY A 858 -17.96 -2.76 29.76
C GLY A 858 -19.15 -2.02 30.40
N LEU A 859 -19.73 -2.58 31.44
CA LEU A 859 -20.79 -1.96 32.22
C LEU A 859 -20.33 -0.69 32.96
N GLU A 860 -19.12 -0.69 33.52
CA GLU A 860 -18.54 0.49 34.17
C GLU A 860 -18.25 1.63 33.15
N ARG A 861 -17.83 1.30 31.90
CA ARG A 861 -17.66 2.31 30.84
C ARG A 861 -18.98 2.82 30.25
N ALA A 862 -20.03 2.07 30.33
CA ALA A 862 -21.34 2.48 29.85
C ALA A 862 -22.15 3.27 30.89
N LEU A 863 -21.73 3.26 32.16
CA LEU A 863 -22.33 4.03 33.29
C LEU A 863 -21.57 5.36 33.52
N LEU A 864 -20.41 5.53 33.04
CA LEU A 864 -19.64 6.80 32.96
C LEU A 864 -19.91 7.51 31.62
#